data_aaff3f48c9977ee92410eeba34bfa3cf
#
_entry.id   aaff3f48c9977ee92410eeba34bfa3cf
#
_cell.length_a   1.000
_cell.length_b   1.000
_cell.length_c   1.000
_cell.angle_alpha   90.00
_cell.angle_beta   90.00
_cell.angle_gamma   90.00
#
_symmetry.space_group_name_H-M   'P 1'
#
loop_
_entity.id
_entity.type
_entity.pdbx_description
1 polymer ?
#
loop_
_entity_poly.entity_id
_entity_poly.type
_entity_poly.pdbx_seq_one_letter_code
_entity_poly.pdbx_strand_id
1 'polypeptide(L)'
;MARKTPIERYRNIGISAHIDAGKTTTTERILFYTGVNHKIGEVHDGAATMDWMEQEQERGITITSAATTCFWKGMDLSFPEHRINIIDTPGHVDFTIEVERSMRVLDGACMVYCAVGGVQPQSETVWRQANKYKVPRLAFVNKMDRTGANFFKVYEQMKLRLKANPVPIVIPIGAEEHFTGVVDLRKMKAIYWDEASQGMKFNYDEIPAELLEQAKEWREKMVEAAAEANEELMNKYLEEGDLTEDEITAGLRARTIASEIQPMLCGTAFKNKGVQRMLDAVIELMPSPVDIPPVKGMDDDEKPVTRRADDNEKFSALAFKLMTDPFVGQLTFVRVYSGVLTKGDSVYNPIRGKKERIGRIVQMHANNRLEVDEIRAGDIAACVGLKDVTTGETLCDPSAIVMLERMVFPEPVIAQAVEPKTKIDQEKMGIALNRLAQEDPSFRVRTDEESGQTIIAGMGELHLEIIVDRMKREFGVEANVGKPQVAYRETIRRTVEDAEGKFVRQSGGKGQYGHVVLKLEPNEPGKGIQFVDAIKGGVVPREYIPAVEKGIHEAVTQGVLAGYPVVDVKVTLHFGSYHDVDSNELAFKMAAIFGFKEGARKAQPVILEPMMAVEVETPEDYAGNVMGDLSSRRGMVQGMEDMVGGGKVIKAEVPLSEMFGYSTTLRSMSQGRATYTMEFKHYTEAPKNVAETIIAARSK
;
A
#
# COMPACT_ATOMS: atom_id res chain seq x y z
N MET A 1 32.21 -12.74 6.01
CA MET A 1 32.96 -11.45 5.93
C MET A 1 32.35 -10.45 6.89
N ALA A 2 33.09 -9.44 7.34
CA ALA A 2 32.53 -8.37 8.16
C ALA A 2 31.56 -7.49 7.35
N ARG A 3 30.52 -6.96 7.99
CA ARG A 3 29.60 -6.00 7.39
C ARG A 3 30.36 -4.72 6.96
N LYS A 4 30.16 -4.27 5.72
CA LYS A 4 30.83 -3.07 5.21
C LYS A 4 30.34 -1.79 5.88
N THR A 5 29.02 -1.65 6.03
CA THR A 5 28.40 -0.53 6.74
C THR A 5 27.76 -1.08 8.01
N PRO A 6 28.04 -0.53 9.21
CA PRO A 6 27.35 -0.91 10.43
C PRO A 6 25.84 -0.76 10.28
N ILE A 7 25.06 -1.67 10.86
CA ILE A 7 23.60 -1.67 10.73
C ILE A 7 22.94 -0.40 11.30
N GLU A 8 23.56 0.22 12.30
CA GLU A 8 23.14 1.47 12.90
C GLU A 8 23.18 2.66 11.92
N ARG A 9 23.95 2.51 10.84
CA ARG A 9 24.08 3.49 9.77
C ARG A 9 23.23 3.19 8.54
N TYR A 10 22.31 2.21 8.63
CA TYR A 10 21.33 1.95 7.60
C TYR A 10 20.11 2.84 7.79
N ARG A 11 19.55 3.31 6.67
CA ARG A 11 18.25 4.00 6.63
C ARG A 11 17.44 3.42 5.49
N ASN A 12 16.44 2.63 5.82
CA ASN A 12 15.48 2.10 4.85
C ASN A 12 14.27 3.02 4.81
N ILE A 13 14.25 3.91 3.84
CA ILE A 13 13.25 4.97 3.75
C ILE A 13 12.43 4.88 2.48
N GLY A 14 11.16 5.27 2.59
CA GLY A 14 10.27 5.48 1.46
C GLY A 14 10.08 6.95 1.18
N ILE A 15 9.93 7.28 -0.08
CA ILE A 15 9.49 8.60 -0.53
C ILE A 15 8.06 8.45 -1.00
N SER A 16 7.14 9.14 -0.33
CA SER A 16 5.70 9.11 -0.61
C SER A 16 5.14 10.50 -0.76
N ALA A 17 4.19 10.66 -1.65
CA ALA A 17 3.54 11.94 -1.90
C ALA A 17 2.22 11.72 -2.65
N HIS A 18 1.36 12.75 -2.67
CA HIS A 18 0.29 12.79 -3.66
C HIS A 18 0.85 13.11 -5.06
N ILE A 19 0.02 12.92 -6.06
CA ILE A 19 0.36 13.25 -7.45
C ILE A 19 0.76 14.73 -7.55
N ASP A 20 1.77 15.01 -8.34
CA ASP A 20 2.30 16.36 -8.59
C ASP A 20 2.92 17.10 -7.39
N ALA A 21 3.16 16.44 -6.27
CA ALA A 21 3.90 17.05 -5.16
C ALA A 21 5.42 17.18 -5.42
N GLY A 22 5.90 16.54 -6.48
CA GLY A 22 7.33 16.56 -6.85
C GLY A 22 8.13 15.43 -6.21
N LYS A 23 7.50 14.29 -5.98
CA LYS A 23 8.12 13.09 -5.41
C LYS A 23 9.32 12.63 -6.25
N THR A 24 9.11 12.36 -7.53
CA THR A 24 10.15 11.87 -8.44
C THR A 24 11.29 12.87 -8.58
N THR A 25 10.98 14.15 -8.70
CA THR A 25 12.00 15.22 -8.73
C THR A 25 12.84 15.21 -7.46
N THR A 26 12.21 15.07 -6.30
CA THR A 26 12.92 14.98 -5.01
C THR A 26 13.85 13.77 -4.97
N THR A 27 13.38 12.61 -5.39
CA THR A 27 14.18 11.38 -5.44
C THR A 27 15.37 11.52 -6.41
N GLU A 28 15.16 12.10 -7.59
CA GLU A 28 16.23 12.34 -8.56
C GLU A 28 17.30 13.29 -8.00
N ARG A 29 16.92 14.30 -7.23
CA ARG A 29 17.88 15.20 -6.55
C ARG A 29 18.67 14.46 -5.48
N ILE A 30 18.03 13.57 -4.73
CA ILE A 30 18.73 12.71 -3.76
C ILE A 30 19.80 11.86 -4.47
N LEU A 31 19.46 11.23 -5.57
CA LEU A 31 20.40 10.42 -6.34
C LEU A 31 21.54 11.24 -6.93
N PHE A 32 21.28 12.45 -7.36
CA PHE A 32 22.29 13.38 -7.83
C PHE A 32 23.27 13.80 -6.72
N TYR A 33 22.77 14.26 -5.58
CA TYR A 33 23.60 14.73 -4.47
C TYR A 33 24.39 13.63 -3.78
N THR A 34 23.92 12.40 -3.84
CA THR A 34 24.62 11.23 -3.31
C THR A 34 25.61 10.60 -4.31
N GLY A 35 25.71 11.16 -5.51
CA GLY A 35 26.66 10.72 -6.54
C GLY A 35 26.26 9.46 -7.31
N VAL A 36 25.02 8.99 -7.13
CA VAL A 36 24.48 7.85 -7.90
C VAL A 36 24.26 8.24 -9.37
N ASN A 37 23.72 9.44 -9.61
CA ASN A 37 23.54 10.02 -10.92
C ASN A 37 24.55 11.15 -11.16
N HIS A 38 25.14 11.18 -12.34
CA HIS A 38 26.06 12.25 -12.73
C HIS A 38 25.36 13.47 -13.35
N LYS A 39 24.11 13.29 -13.75
CA LYS A 39 23.25 14.34 -14.29
C LYS A 39 21.90 14.31 -13.60
N ILE A 40 21.28 15.48 -13.51
CA ILE A 40 19.93 15.59 -13.01
C ILE A 40 18.96 15.01 -14.06
N GLY A 41 18.18 14.00 -13.68
CA GLY A 41 17.06 13.50 -14.47
C GLY A 41 15.82 14.37 -14.26
N GLU A 42 15.15 14.77 -15.33
CA GLU A 42 13.91 15.53 -15.29
C GLU A 42 12.72 14.65 -15.69
N VAL A 43 11.65 14.74 -14.92
CA VAL A 43 10.42 13.95 -15.14
C VAL A 43 9.78 14.29 -16.48
N HIS A 44 9.74 15.57 -16.81
CA HIS A 44 9.15 16.06 -18.08
C HIS A 44 9.90 15.60 -19.33
N ASP A 45 11.17 15.28 -19.17
CA ASP A 45 12.00 14.78 -20.28
C ASP A 45 12.06 13.25 -20.34
N GLY A 46 11.32 12.56 -19.46
CA GLY A 46 11.35 11.09 -19.36
C GLY A 46 12.70 10.52 -18.92
N ALA A 47 13.53 11.33 -18.29
CA ALA A 47 14.92 10.99 -17.93
C ALA A 47 15.09 10.58 -16.46
N ALA A 48 13.98 10.41 -15.71
CA ALA A 48 14.01 10.04 -14.30
C ALA A 48 14.46 8.59 -14.11
N THR A 49 15.48 8.38 -13.28
CA THR A 49 16.11 7.07 -13.04
C THR A 49 15.19 6.07 -12.36
N MET A 50 14.33 6.55 -11.45
CA MET A 50 13.42 5.70 -10.69
C MET A 50 12.14 5.35 -11.47
N ASP A 51 11.82 6.07 -12.53
CA ASP A 51 10.71 5.79 -13.45
C ASP A 51 11.22 4.84 -14.55
N TRP A 52 11.34 3.57 -14.24
CA TRP A 52 11.94 2.58 -15.15
C TRP A 52 10.94 1.99 -16.15
N MET A 53 9.64 2.11 -15.89
CA MET A 53 8.61 1.71 -16.85
C MET A 53 8.35 2.83 -17.85
N GLU A 54 8.23 2.47 -19.13
CA GLU A 54 7.88 3.41 -20.20
C GLU A 54 6.57 4.15 -19.93
N GLN A 55 5.58 3.48 -19.35
CA GLN A 55 4.30 4.08 -18.93
C GLN A 55 4.46 5.12 -17.83
N GLU A 56 5.39 4.93 -16.90
CA GLU A 56 5.71 5.91 -15.86
C GLU A 56 6.28 7.18 -16.47
N GLN A 57 7.20 7.02 -17.39
CA GLN A 57 7.83 8.13 -18.12
C GLN A 57 6.83 8.91 -18.98
N GLU A 58 5.97 8.22 -19.72
CA GLU A 58 4.95 8.85 -20.56
C GLU A 58 3.86 9.58 -19.75
N ARG A 59 3.46 9.03 -18.63
CA ARG A 59 2.37 9.57 -17.79
C ARG A 59 2.86 10.54 -16.72
N GLY A 60 4.16 10.54 -16.42
CA GLY A 60 4.75 11.34 -15.35
C GLY A 60 4.30 10.95 -13.96
N ILE A 61 3.89 9.69 -13.76
CA ILE A 61 3.44 9.15 -12.47
C ILE A 61 4.21 7.87 -12.11
N THR A 62 4.41 7.63 -10.83
CA THR A 62 4.97 6.38 -10.35
C THR A 62 3.88 5.33 -10.26
N ILE A 63 4.06 4.20 -10.94
CA ILE A 63 3.12 3.08 -11.00
C ILE A 63 3.59 1.96 -10.08
N THR A 64 4.87 1.61 -10.15
CA THR A 64 5.47 0.58 -9.32
C THR A 64 6.55 1.14 -8.41
N SER A 65 6.71 0.54 -7.23
CA SER A 65 7.80 0.91 -6.33
C SER A 65 9.14 0.54 -6.93
N ALA A 66 10.08 1.47 -6.94
CA ALA A 66 11.46 1.24 -7.32
C ALA A 66 12.37 1.38 -6.09
N ALA A 67 13.37 0.52 -5.97
CA ALA A 67 14.32 0.53 -4.86
C ALA A 67 15.73 0.83 -5.37
N THR A 68 16.44 1.70 -4.67
CA THR A 68 17.86 1.98 -4.98
C THR A 68 18.64 2.25 -3.70
N THR A 69 19.95 2.07 -3.78
CA THR A 69 20.87 2.32 -2.66
C THR A 69 21.75 3.52 -2.95
N CYS A 70 21.91 4.40 -1.96
CA CYS A 70 22.86 5.51 -2.01
C CYS A 70 23.56 5.69 -0.66
N PHE A 71 24.58 6.55 -0.64
CA PHE A 71 25.40 6.81 0.55
C PHE A 71 25.46 8.30 0.83
N TRP A 72 25.41 8.68 2.11
CA TRP A 72 25.43 10.08 2.52
C TRP A 72 26.29 10.28 3.76
N LYS A 73 27.05 11.36 3.79
CA LYS A 73 27.95 11.76 4.90
C LYS A 73 27.58 13.10 5.52
N GLY A 74 26.44 13.68 5.13
CA GLY A 74 26.02 15.01 5.54
C GLY A 74 26.43 16.12 4.57
N MET A 75 25.75 17.26 4.64
CA MET A 75 26.10 18.46 3.86
C MET A 75 27.53 18.92 4.14
N ASP A 76 27.91 18.92 5.40
CA ASP A 76 29.22 19.33 5.90
C ASP A 76 30.24 18.19 5.97
N LEU A 77 29.90 17.02 5.46
CA LEU A 77 30.70 15.79 5.61
C LEU A 77 30.99 15.44 7.09
N SER A 78 30.10 15.86 7.99
CA SER A 78 30.25 15.72 9.45
C SER A 78 29.80 14.39 9.99
N PHE A 79 29.10 13.58 9.18
CA PHE A 79 28.64 12.26 9.57
C PHE A 79 29.54 11.16 9.00
N PRO A 80 29.67 10.03 9.70
CA PRO A 80 30.20 8.83 9.06
C PRO A 80 29.28 8.41 7.92
N GLU A 81 29.78 7.66 6.96
CA GLU A 81 29.01 7.22 5.82
C GLU A 81 27.82 6.37 6.24
N HIS A 82 26.62 6.80 5.85
CA HIS A 82 25.36 6.10 6.03
C HIS A 82 24.90 5.50 4.72
N ARG A 83 24.35 4.30 4.78
CA ARG A 83 23.74 3.62 3.66
C ARG A 83 22.23 3.90 3.68
N ILE A 84 21.73 4.51 2.62
CA ILE A 84 20.32 4.84 2.49
C ILE A 84 19.74 3.99 1.37
N ASN A 85 18.79 3.12 1.72
CA ASN A 85 17.97 2.39 0.75
C ASN A 85 16.68 3.16 0.58
N ILE A 86 16.40 3.58 -0.64
CA ILE A 86 15.23 4.38 -0.97
C ILE A 86 14.24 3.52 -1.74
N ILE A 87 12.98 3.53 -1.30
CA ILE A 87 11.87 2.97 -2.06
C ILE A 87 10.97 4.13 -2.47
N ASP A 88 10.87 4.35 -3.79
CA ASP A 88 9.96 5.32 -4.37
C ASP A 88 8.58 4.68 -4.54
N THR A 89 7.54 5.26 -3.94
CA THR A 89 6.20 4.66 -3.90
C THR A 89 5.18 5.48 -4.71
N PRO A 90 4.19 4.82 -5.36
CA PRO A 90 3.13 5.52 -6.05
C PRO A 90 2.31 6.42 -5.12
N GLY A 91 1.78 7.51 -5.67
CA GLY A 91 0.86 8.41 -4.97
C GLY A 91 -0.62 8.21 -5.36
N HIS A 92 -0.91 7.41 -6.38
CA HIS A 92 -2.26 7.23 -6.89
C HIS A 92 -3.02 6.13 -6.14
N VAL A 93 -4.31 6.36 -5.87
CA VAL A 93 -5.16 5.44 -5.09
C VAL A 93 -5.33 4.05 -5.73
N ASP A 94 -5.26 3.95 -7.05
CA ASP A 94 -5.35 2.67 -7.76
C ASP A 94 -4.15 1.76 -7.47
N PHE A 95 -3.03 2.34 -6.99
CA PHE A 95 -1.82 1.62 -6.62
C PHE A 95 -1.61 1.49 -5.11
N THR A 96 -2.68 1.49 -4.35
CA THR A 96 -2.67 1.36 -2.88
C THR A 96 -1.83 0.16 -2.41
N ILE A 97 -1.83 -0.92 -3.18
CA ILE A 97 -1.04 -2.12 -2.86
C ILE A 97 0.46 -1.87 -2.89
N GLU A 98 0.96 -1.05 -3.81
CA GLU A 98 2.39 -0.71 -3.86
C GLU A 98 2.80 0.11 -2.64
N VAL A 99 1.92 0.99 -2.19
CA VAL A 99 2.12 1.74 -0.94
C VAL A 99 2.09 0.81 0.27
N GLU A 100 1.15 -0.12 0.33
CA GLU A 100 1.03 -1.13 1.38
C GLU A 100 2.29 -1.99 1.49
N ARG A 101 2.80 -2.49 0.37
CA ARG A 101 4.05 -3.26 0.30
C ARG A 101 5.23 -2.46 0.84
N SER A 102 5.35 -1.22 0.40
CA SER A 102 6.45 -0.35 0.81
C SER A 102 6.38 -0.05 2.30
N MET A 103 5.25 0.36 2.81
CA MET A 103 5.07 0.69 4.23
C MET A 103 5.35 -0.50 5.15
N ARG A 104 5.08 -1.72 4.70
CA ARG A 104 5.36 -2.93 5.48
C ARG A 104 6.85 -3.18 5.72
N VAL A 105 7.70 -2.80 4.78
CA VAL A 105 9.15 -3.11 4.81
C VAL A 105 10.04 -1.93 5.11
N LEU A 106 9.50 -0.72 5.15
CA LEU A 106 10.24 0.49 5.47
C LEU A 106 10.43 0.66 6.97
N ASP A 107 11.56 1.28 7.34
CA ASP A 107 11.83 1.70 8.71
C ASP A 107 11.41 3.14 8.96
N GLY A 108 11.36 3.96 7.91
CA GLY A 108 10.91 5.33 7.96
C GLY A 108 10.41 5.82 6.61
N ALA A 109 9.70 6.92 6.59
CA ALA A 109 9.16 7.51 5.38
C ALA A 109 9.37 9.03 5.32
N CYS A 110 9.69 9.54 4.13
CA CYS A 110 9.68 10.95 3.81
C CYS A 110 8.39 11.27 3.07
N MET A 111 7.53 12.06 3.67
CA MET A 111 6.27 12.50 3.09
C MET A 111 6.47 13.84 2.42
N VAL A 112 6.31 13.89 1.10
CA VAL A 112 6.49 15.11 0.31
C VAL A 112 5.13 15.76 0.10
N TYR A 113 5.01 17.02 0.51
CA TYR A 113 3.81 17.85 0.35
C TYR A 113 4.09 18.98 -0.63
N CYS A 114 3.09 19.37 -1.38
CA CYS A 114 3.16 20.59 -2.20
C CYS A 114 2.89 21.83 -1.33
N ALA A 115 3.75 22.83 -1.38
CA ALA A 115 3.55 24.09 -0.64
C ALA A 115 2.30 24.86 -1.06
N VAL A 116 1.82 24.64 -2.27
CA VAL A 116 0.59 25.25 -2.82
C VAL A 116 -0.63 24.39 -2.53
N GLY A 117 -0.60 23.11 -2.92
CA GLY A 117 -1.72 22.18 -2.76
C GLY A 117 -1.93 21.70 -1.31
N GLY A 118 -0.87 21.67 -0.53
CA GLY A 118 -0.91 21.24 0.87
C GLY A 118 -1.23 19.75 1.04
N VAL A 119 -1.96 19.44 2.08
CA VAL A 119 -2.43 18.07 2.36
C VAL A 119 -3.63 17.77 1.48
N GLN A 120 -3.50 16.76 0.65
CA GLN A 120 -4.56 16.29 -0.26
C GLN A 120 -5.10 14.92 0.17
N PRO A 121 -6.24 14.46 -0.37
CA PRO A 121 -6.86 13.19 0.01
C PRO A 121 -5.93 11.98 -0.10
N GLN A 122 -5.11 11.92 -1.15
CA GLN A 122 -4.11 10.87 -1.33
C GLN A 122 -3.06 10.87 -0.21
N SER A 123 -2.70 12.06 0.29
CA SER A 123 -1.82 12.20 1.45
C SER A 123 -2.43 11.57 2.70
N GLU A 124 -3.73 11.71 2.90
CA GLU A 124 -4.45 11.09 4.02
C GLU A 124 -4.43 9.57 3.95
N THR A 125 -4.61 9.01 2.75
CA THR A 125 -4.57 7.56 2.53
C THR A 125 -3.21 6.97 2.86
N VAL A 126 -2.15 7.57 2.32
CA VAL A 126 -0.76 7.16 2.60
C VAL A 126 -0.44 7.32 4.09
N TRP A 127 -0.91 8.40 4.71
CA TRP A 127 -0.73 8.64 6.14
C TRP A 127 -1.38 7.57 7.02
N ARG A 128 -2.61 7.16 6.68
CA ARG A 128 -3.29 6.05 7.39
C ARG A 128 -2.53 4.74 7.29
N GLN A 129 -1.97 4.43 6.12
CA GLN A 129 -1.17 3.23 5.94
C GLN A 129 0.13 3.30 6.75
N ALA A 130 0.78 4.44 6.79
CA ALA A 130 1.95 4.65 7.64
C ALA A 130 1.61 4.50 9.14
N ASN A 131 0.44 4.96 9.56
CA ASN A 131 -0.07 4.73 10.92
C ASN A 131 -0.29 3.23 11.21
N LYS A 132 -0.88 2.51 10.27
CA LYS A 132 -1.14 1.06 10.39
C LYS A 132 0.14 0.28 10.69
N TYR A 133 1.22 0.59 10.01
CA TYR A 133 2.52 -0.06 10.19
C TYR A 133 3.45 0.66 11.17
N LYS A 134 2.98 1.71 11.81
CA LYS A 134 3.74 2.51 12.80
C LYS A 134 5.08 3.01 12.24
N VAL A 135 5.07 3.46 10.98
CA VAL A 135 6.27 3.94 10.29
C VAL A 135 6.58 5.37 10.75
N PRO A 136 7.77 5.62 11.32
CA PRO A 136 8.24 6.97 11.62
C PRO A 136 8.31 7.83 10.34
N ARG A 137 7.98 9.10 10.45
CA ARG A 137 7.85 9.99 9.30
C ARG A 137 8.52 11.33 9.52
N LEU A 138 9.07 11.89 8.46
CA LEU A 138 9.35 13.30 8.34
C LEU A 138 8.56 13.89 7.16
N ALA A 139 8.31 15.19 7.19
CA ALA A 139 7.58 15.91 6.16
C ALA A 139 8.52 16.87 5.42
N PHE A 140 8.46 16.84 4.10
CA PHE A 140 9.18 17.77 3.24
C PHE A 140 8.18 18.58 2.40
N VAL A 141 8.07 19.88 2.67
CA VAL A 141 7.20 20.79 1.93
C VAL A 141 7.96 21.30 0.71
N ASN A 142 7.62 20.72 -0.43
CA ASN A 142 8.27 20.99 -1.72
C ASN A 142 7.57 22.10 -2.50
N LYS A 143 8.21 22.59 -3.53
CA LYS A 143 7.69 23.62 -4.44
C LYS A 143 7.44 24.98 -3.76
N MET A 144 8.30 25.34 -2.82
CA MET A 144 8.25 26.66 -2.16
C MET A 144 8.44 27.85 -3.11
N ASP A 145 8.97 27.60 -4.32
CA ASP A 145 9.15 28.60 -5.37
C ASP A 145 7.89 28.91 -6.19
N ARG A 146 6.85 28.11 -6.03
CA ARG A 146 5.60 28.26 -6.79
C ARG A 146 4.71 29.37 -6.22
N THR A 147 3.96 30.03 -7.12
CA THR A 147 2.95 31.02 -6.73
C THR A 147 1.88 30.40 -5.84
N GLY A 148 1.61 31.03 -4.70
CA GLY A 148 0.69 30.52 -3.68
C GLY A 148 1.34 29.59 -2.66
N ALA A 149 2.65 29.37 -2.70
CA ALA A 149 3.37 28.56 -1.74
C ALA A 149 3.29 29.12 -0.31
N ASN A 150 2.93 28.29 0.64
CA ASN A 150 2.80 28.68 2.04
C ASN A 150 3.13 27.49 2.97
N PHE A 151 4.30 27.51 3.57
CA PHE A 151 4.78 26.49 4.49
C PHE A 151 3.90 26.34 5.75
N PHE A 152 3.51 27.45 6.35
CA PHE A 152 2.72 27.43 7.59
C PHE A 152 1.28 26.99 7.38
N LYS A 153 0.74 27.18 6.19
CA LYS A 153 -0.53 26.62 5.77
C LYS A 153 -0.47 25.08 5.78
N VAL A 154 0.58 24.49 5.24
CA VAL A 154 0.77 23.03 5.24
C VAL A 154 0.93 22.52 6.67
N TYR A 155 1.67 23.24 7.51
CA TYR A 155 1.80 22.92 8.93
C TYR A 155 0.43 22.82 9.63
N GLU A 156 -0.45 23.80 9.44
CA GLU A 156 -1.80 23.77 10.02
C GLU A 156 -2.67 22.66 9.44
N GLN A 157 -2.58 22.41 8.13
CA GLN A 157 -3.32 21.32 7.49
C GLN A 157 -2.88 19.93 7.99
N MET A 158 -1.60 19.74 8.24
CA MET A 158 -1.11 18.48 8.82
C MET A 158 -1.72 18.24 10.21
N LYS A 159 -1.82 19.27 11.03
CA LYS A 159 -2.47 19.17 12.35
C LYS A 159 -3.96 18.85 12.24
N LEU A 160 -4.68 19.54 11.37
CA LEU A 160 -6.13 19.44 11.24
C LEU A 160 -6.57 18.17 10.49
N ARG A 161 -5.98 17.92 9.33
CA ARG A 161 -6.43 16.83 8.44
C ARG A 161 -5.78 15.49 8.76
N LEU A 162 -4.49 15.48 9.08
CA LEU A 162 -3.76 14.25 9.38
C LEU A 162 -3.74 13.93 10.88
N LYS A 163 -4.15 14.85 11.72
CA LYS A 163 -4.01 14.78 13.18
C LYS A 163 -2.55 14.49 13.58
N ALA A 164 -1.64 15.05 12.80
CA ALA A 164 -0.21 14.92 13.01
C ALA A 164 0.27 15.88 14.10
N ASN A 165 1.49 15.68 14.55
CA ASN A 165 2.21 16.58 15.43
C ASN A 165 3.48 17.08 14.73
N PRO A 166 3.35 17.96 13.70
CA PRO A 166 4.49 18.42 12.93
C PRO A 166 5.36 19.34 13.77
N VAL A 167 6.67 19.16 13.68
CA VAL A 167 7.67 19.97 14.36
C VAL A 167 8.64 20.52 13.30
N PRO A 168 8.49 21.78 12.88
CA PRO A 168 9.44 22.40 11.97
C PRO A 168 10.86 22.42 12.56
N ILE A 169 11.82 21.89 11.83
CA ILE A 169 13.24 21.96 12.16
C ILE A 169 13.97 22.98 11.28
N VAL A 170 13.35 23.36 10.19
CA VAL A 170 13.70 24.50 9.37
C VAL A 170 12.46 25.34 9.07
N ILE A 171 12.63 26.62 8.80
CA ILE A 171 11.59 27.50 8.26
C ILE A 171 12.07 28.15 6.97
N PRO A 172 11.17 28.49 6.03
CA PRO A 172 11.59 29.07 4.75
C PRO A 172 12.07 30.52 4.91
N ILE A 173 13.02 30.90 4.05
CA ILE A 173 13.42 32.30 3.83
C ILE A 173 12.70 32.77 2.58
N GLY A 174 11.60 33.49 2.77
CA GLY A 174 10.72 33.92 1.69
C GLY A 174 9.79 32.81 1.20
N ALA A 175 9.03 33.12 0.18
CA ALA A 175 8.12 32.21 -0.50
C ALA A 175 7.96 32.65 -1.95
N GLU A 176 7.45 31.75 -2.80
CA GLU A 176 7.26 32.00 -4.22
C GLU A 176 8.59 32.38 -4.91
N GLU A 177 8.59 33.41 -5.74
CA GLU A 177 9.81 33.90 -6.41
C GLU A 177 10.89 34.41 -5.44
N HIS A 178 10.52 34.74 -4.21
CA HIS A 178 11.42 35.22 -3.15
C HIS A 178 11.96 34.10 -2.25
N PHE A 179 11.64 32.85 -2.52
CA PHE A 179 12.20 31.72 -1.79
C PHE A 179 13.68 31.56 -2.13
N THR A 180 14.55 31.84 -1.18
CA THR A 180 16.01 31.86 -1.38
C THR A 180 16.77 30.80 -0.60
N GLY A 181 16.21 30.29 0.48
CA GLY A 181 16.85 29.32 1.34
C GLY A 181 16.00 28.99 2.55
N VAL A 182 16.64 28.40 3.56
CA VAL A 182 15.96 28.03 4.80
C VAL A 182 16.74 28.49 6.02
N VAL A 183 16.04 28.66 7.14
CA VAL A 183 16.65 28.85 8.45
C VAL A 183 16.72 27.51 9.16
N ASP A 184 17.91 27.03 9.48
CA ASP A 184 18.10 25.86 10.33
C ASP A 184 17.90 26.26 11.79
N LEU A 185 16.78 25.83 12.38
CA LEU A 185 16.39 26.22 13.74
C LEU A 185 17.30 25.60 14.81
N ARG A 186 17.96 24.50 14.51
CA ARG A 186 18.90 23.87 15.43
C ARG A 186 20.17 24.72 15.58
N LYS A 187 20.73 25.16 14.47
CA LYS A 187 21.96 25.98 14.42
C LYS A 187 21.68 27.47 14.55
N MET A 188 20.46 27.90 14.31
CA MET A 188 20.09 29.34 14.19
C MET A 188 20.92 30.06 13.14
N LYS A 189 21.02 29.42 11.97
CA LYS A 189 21.72 29.99 10.79
C LYS A 189 20.85 29.82 9.55
N ALA A 190 21.01 30.76 8.63
CA ALA A 190 20.43 30.64 7.29
C ALA A 190 21.30 29.75 6.41
N ILE A 191 20.65 28.97 5.55
CA ILE A 191 21.31 28.12 4.56
C ILE A 191 20.87 28.56 3.18
N TYR A 192 21.86 28.88 2.32
CA TYR A 192 21.63 29.25 0.92
C TYR A 192 22.38 28.29 0.01
N TRP A 193 21.75 27.83 -1.05
CA TRP A 193 22.33 26.96 -2.06
C TRP A 193 22.67 27.75 -3.32
N ASP A 194 23.82 27.45 -3.91
CA ASP A 194 24.31 28.10 -5.11
C ASP A 194 23.64 27.53 -6.38
N GLU A 195 22.98 28.38 -7.14
CA GLU A 195 22.29 27.98 -8.39
C GLU A 195 23.26 27.56 -9.49
N ALA A 196 24.42 28.20 -9.60
CA ALA A 196 25.40 27.90 -10.63
C ALA A 196 25.97 26.48 -10.50
N SER A 197 26.07 25.99 -9.27
CA SER A 197 26.52 24.61 -8.98
C SER A 197 25.36 23.61 -8.92
N GLN A 198 24.17 23.97 -9.31
CA GLN A 198 22.95 23.14 -9.18
C GLN A 198 22.72 22.69 -7.71
N GLY A 199 23.00 23.58 -6.77
CA GLY A 199 22.84 23.31 -5.33
C GLY A 199 23.93 22.44 -4.69
N MET A 200 24.98 22.07 -5.40
CA MET A 200 26.10 21.29 -4.85
C MET A 200 26.90 22.10 -3.80
N LYS A 201 26.98 23.40 -3.99
CA LYS A 201 27.61 24.32 -3.04
C LYS A 201 26.54 25.05 -2.25
N PHE A 202 26.83 25.26 -0.98
CA PHE A 202 25.95 25.99 -0.06
C PHE A 202 26.78 26.82 0.91
N ASN A 203 26.16 27.78 1.56
CA ASN A 203 26.79 28.55 2.62
C ASN A 203 25.81 28.79 3.78
N TYR A 204 26.37 28.87 4.97
CA TYR A 204 25.70 29.38 6.16
C TYR A 204 25.87 30.89 6.26
N ASP A 205 24.83 31.58 6.71
CA ASP A 205 24.84 32.99 6.92
C ASP A 205 23.99 33.35 8.15
N GLU A 206 24.05 34.61 8.57
CA GLU A 206 23.20 35.12 9.64
C GLU A 206 21.74 35.13 9.19
N ILE A 207 20.83 34.86 10.13
CA ILE A 207 19.40 34.93 9.86
C ILE A 207 19.01 36.33 9.45
N PRO A 208 18.25 36.53 8.36
CA PRO A 208 17.73 37.84 8.01
C PRO A 208 17.00 38.49 9.19
N ALA A 209 17.27 39.80 9.44
CA ALA A 209 16.75 40.50 10.61
C ALA A 209 15.23 40.44 10.74
N GLU A 210 14.52 40.47 9.61
CA GLU A 210 13.05 40.39 9.55
C GLU A 210 12.49 39.00 9.93
N LEU A 211 13.31 37.95 9.89
CA LEU A 211 12.92 36.58 10.24
C LEU A 211 13.40 36.15 11.63
N LEU A 212 14.22 36.95 12.30
CA LEU A 212 14.87 36.56 13.55
C LEU A 212 13.86 36.22 14.66
N GLU A 213 12.83 37.03 14.83
CA GLU A 213 11.78 36.80 15.85
C GLU A 213 10.97 35.54 15.54
N GLN A 214 10.61 35.36 14.29
CA GLN A 214 9.92 34.15 13.85
C GLN A 214 10.79 32.90 14.06
N ALA A 215 12.08 32.98 13.73
CA ALA A 215 13.02 31.89 13.95
C ALA A 215 13.16 31.54 15.43
N LYS A 216 13.20 32.52 16.32
CA LYS A 216 13.23 32.30 17.78
C LYS A 216 11.96 31.61 18.28
N GLU A 217 10.79 32.04 17.80
CA GLU A 217 9.51 31.44 18.15
C GLU A 217 9.45 29.94 17.74
N TRP A 218 9.82 29.66 16.51
CA TRP A 218 9.79 28.25 16.01
C TRP A 218 10.90 27.39 16.61
N ARG A 219 12.06 27.97 16.90
CA ARG A 219 13.09 27.25 17.67
C ARG A 219 12.60 26.87 19.06
N GLU A 220 11.92 27.76 19.77
CA GLU A 220 11.36 27.45 21.09
C GLU A 220 10.40 26.24 21.01
N LYS A 221 9.52 26.21 20.03
CA LYS A 221 8.62 25.08 19.79
C LYS A 221 9.37 23.78 19.50
N MET A 222 10.43 23.83 18.72
CA MET A 222 11.27 22.68 18.42
C MET A 222 12.02 22.17 19.65
N VAL A 223 12.62 23.06 20.43
CA VAL A 223 13.35 22.70 21.66
C VAL A 223 12.41 22.11 22.71
N GLU A 224 11.23 22.68 22.87
CA GLU A 224 10.19 22.12 23.74
C GLU A 224 9.79 20.71 23.32
N ALA A 225 9.57 20.48 22.01
CA ALA A 225 9.27 19.16 21.48
C ALA A 225 10.39 18.16 21.76
N ALA A 226 11.65 18.56 21.66
CA ALA A 226 12.80 17.72 22.01
C ALA A 226 12.87 17.43 23.51
N ALA A 227 12.58 18.43 24.33
CA ALA A 227 12.61 18.32 25.80
C ALA A 227 11.56 17.31 26.33
N GLU A 228 10.42 17.21 25.66
CA GLU A 228 9.36 16.25 26.04
C GLU A 228 9.74 14.78 25.84
N ALA A 229 10.92 14.48 25.30
CA ALA A 229 11.38 13.12 25.10
C ALA A 229 11.66 12.37 26.41
N ASN A 230 12.16 13.06 27.44
CA ASN A 230 12.43 12.50 28.74
C ASN A 230 12.52 13.56 29.85
N GLU A 231 12.53 13.15 31.10
CA GLU A 231 12.58 14.04 32.25
C GLU A 231 13.88 14.84 32.37
N GLU A 232 15.00 14.25 32.01
CA GLU A 232 16.31 14.90 32.07
C GLU A 232 16.38 16.12 31.14
N LEU A 233 15.94 15.95 29.89
CA LEU A 233 15.88 17.05 28.91
C LEU A 233 14.86 18.11 29.32
N MET A 234 13.71 17.69 29.86
CA MET A 234 12.68 18.62 30.31
C MET A 234 13.17 19.45 31.49
N ASN A 235 13.81 18.85 32.46
CA ASN A 235 14.37 19.57 33.62
C ASN A 235 15.44 20.59 33.18
N LYS A 236 16.34 20.20 32.29
CA LYS A 236 17.34 21.08 31.74
C LYS A 236 16.70 22.26 30.99
N TYR A 237 15.72 22.01 30.16
CA TYR A 237 14.99 23.02 29.43
C TYR A 237 14.28 24.02 30.36
N LEU A 238 13.64 23.54 31.42
CA LEU A 238 12.97 24.38 32.41
C LEU A 238 13.95 25.23 33.23
N GLU A 239 15.15 24.73 33.52
CA GLU A 239 16.17 25.42 34.29
C GLU A 239 16.97 26.42 33.45
N GLU A 240 17.39 26.02 32.26
CA GLU A 240 18.31 26.79 31.41
C GLU A 240 17.60 27.52 30.24
N GLY A 241 16.37 27.13 29.89
CA GLY A 241 15.58 27.70 28.81
C GLY A 241 15.99 27.23 27.41
N ASP A 242 17.00 26.41 27.28
CA ASP A 242 17.48 25.89 25.99
C ASP A 242 18.18 24.52 26.15
N LEU A 243 18.43 23.87 25.03
CA LEU A 243 19.16 22.63 24.92
C LEU A 243 20.30 22.77 23.91
N THR A 244 21.33 21.94 24.01
CA THR A 244 22.41 21.88 23.01
C THR A 244 21.91 21.25 21.70
N GLU A 245 22.62 21.45 20.60
CA GLU A 245 22.30 20.85 19.30
C GLU A 245 22.16 19.32 19.39
N ASP A 246 23.07 18.65 20.09
CA ASP A 246 23.06 17.21 20.26
C ASP A 246 21.89 16.72 21.10
N GLU A 247 21.53 17.47 22.15
CA GLU A 247 20.35 17.17 22.98
C GLU A 247 19.05 17.36 22.22
N ILE A 248 18.94 18.43 21.40
CA ILE A 248 17.79 18.65 20.52
C ILE A 248 17.66 17.48 19.53
N THR A 249 18.75 17.11 18.88
CA THR A 249 18.75 16.00 17.93
C THR A 249 18.35 14.67 18.60
N ALA A 250 18.91 14.35 19.76
CA ALA A 250 18.57 13.14 20.50
C ALA A 250 17.10 13.11 20.92
N GLY A 251 16.57 14.20 21.43
CA GLY A 251 15.17 14.30 21.84
C GLY A 251 14.19 14.19 20.66
N LEU A 252 14.46 14.90 19.59
CA LEU A 252 13.66 14.83 18.37
C LEU A 252 13.70 13.43 17.74
N ARG A 253 14.88 12.80 17.70
CA ARG A 253 15.03 11.44 17.17
C ARG A 253 14.21 10.43 17.96
N ALA A 254 14.30 10.46 19.29
CA ALA A 254 13.54 9.54 20.15
C ALA A 254 12.03 9.64 19.90
N ARG A 255 11.51 10.86 19.83
CA ARG A 255 10.09 11.10 19.59
C ARG A 255 9.65 10.81 18.15
N THR A 256 10.51 11.04 17.17
CA THR A 256 10.25 10.71 15.77
C THR A 256 10.15 9.19 15.57
N ILE A 257 11.09 8.44 16.14
CA ILE A 257 11.09 6.96 16.10
C ILE A 257 9.85 6.40 16.80
N ALA A 258 9.41 7.01 17.89
CA ALA A 258 8.18 6.64 18.60
C ALA A 258 6.91 7.09 17.87
N SER A 259 7.01 7.76 16.74
CA SER A 259 5.89 8.34 15.97
C SER A 259 5.05 9.37 16.75
N GLU A 260 5.63 10.00 17.75
CA GLU A 260 4.98 11.05 18.55
C GLU A 260 5.02 12.41 17.85
N ILE A 261 6.05 12.66 17.06
CA ILE A 261 6.23 13.88 16.27
C ILE A 261 6.63 13.55 14.84
N GLN A 262 6.46 14.49 13.94
CA GLN A 262 6.91 14.43 12.56
C GLN A 262 7.75 15.68 12.26
N PRO A 263 9.08 15.55 12.17
CA PRO A 263 9.94 16.66 11.78
C PRO A 263 9.54 17.22 10.42
N MET A 264 9.51 18.54 10.30
CA MET A 264 9.03 19.24 9.12
C MET A 264 10.11 20.11 8.52
N LEU A 265 10.35 19.94 7.23
CA LEU A 265 11.33 20.71 6.44
C LEU A 265 10.64 21.31 5.21
N CYS A 266 11.35 22.15 4.51
CA CYS A 266 10.87 22.72 3.26
C CYS A 266 12.00 22.95 2.25
N GLY A 267 11.62 23.14 1.01
CA GLY A 267 12.54 23.41 -0.07
C GLY A 267 11.84 23.45 -1.43
N THR A 268 12.64 23.45 -2.45
CA THR A 268 12.22 23.25 -3.83
C THR A 268 13.21 22.35 -4.54
N ALA A 269 12.83 21.10 -4.76
CA ALA A 269 13.68 20.11 -5.43
C ALA A 269 14.04 20.58 -6.85
N PHE A 270 13.08 21.10 -7.59
CA PHE A 270 13.29 21.59 -8.95
C PHE A 270 14.34 22.72 -9.01
N LYS A 271 14.33 23.63 -8.05
CA LYS A 271 15.29 24.74 -7.94
C LYS A 271 16.53 24.38 -7.09
N ASN A 272 16.71 23.11 -6.75
CA ASN A 272 17.91 22.60 -6.07
C ASN A 272 18.14 23.19 -4.67
N LYS A 273 17.08 23.40 -3.89
CA LYS A 273 17.17 23.99 -2.56
C LYS A 273 16.49 23.10 -1.51
N GLY A 274 17.19 22.75 -0.45
CA GLY A 274 16.64 22.12 0.73
C GLY A 274 16.71 20.59 0.77
N VAL A 275 16.98 19.90 -0.32
CA VAL A 275 16.99 18.43 -0.37
C VAL A 275 18.14 17.84 0.46
N GLN A 276 19.33 18.44 0.43
CA GLN A 276 20.47 17.97 1.23
C GLN A 276 20.19 18.11 2.73
N ARG A 277 19.50 19.17 3.14
CA ARG A 277 19.11 19.33 4.56
C ARG A 277 18.12 18.23 4.98
N MET A 278 17.24 17.82 4.09
CA MET A 278 16.36 16.66 4.33
C MET A 278 17.17 15.37 4.48
N LEU A 279 18.18 15.15 3.65
CA LEU A 279 19.07 13.97 3.79
C LEU A 279 19.79 13.96 5.13
N ASP A 280 20.24 15.11 5.61
CA ASP A 280 20.82 15.22 6.96
C ASP A 280 19.79 14.84 8.03
N ALA A 281 18.54 15.29 7.89
CA ALA A 281 17.46 14.95 8.80
C ALA A 281 17.15 13.44 8.79
N VAL A 282 17.26 12.78 7.65
CA VAL A 282 17.12 11.31 7.55
C VAL A 282 18.17 10.61 8.43
N ILE A 283 19.41 11.04 8.35
CA ILE A 283 20.49 10.49 9.18
C ILE A 283 20.26 10.79 10.67
N GLU A 284 19.91 12.03 10.98
CA GLU A 284 19.79 12.52 12.36
C GLU A 284 18.55 11.94 13.08
N LEU A 285 17.42 11.83 12.40
CA LEU A 285 16.11 11.66 13.04
C LEU A 285 15.37 10.36 12.66
N MET A 286 15.73 9.72 11.57
CA MET A 286 15.06 8.49 11.13
C MET A 286 15.72 7.25 11.73
N PRO A 287 14.94 6.16 11.94
CA PRO A 287 15.48 4.95 12.56
C PRO A 287 16.38 4.15 11.64
N SER A 288 17.32 3.44 12.25
CA SER A 288 18.01 2.31 11.66
C SER A 288 17.21 1.00 11.90
N PRO A 289 17.54 -0.11 11.25
CA PRO A 289 16.87 -1.39 11.53
C PRO A 289 16.95 -1.86 12.99
N VAL A 290 17.94 -1.44 13.76
CA VAL A 290 18.05 -1.77 15.19
C VAL A 290 17.24 -0.87 16.11
N ASP A 291 16.80 0.28 15.63
CA ASP A 291 15.98 1.23 16.41
C ASP A 291 14.48 0.87 16.39
N ILE A 292 14.06 0.03 15.46
CA ILE A 292 12.68 -0.45 15.38
C ILE A 292 12.50 -1.72 16.22
N PRO A 293 11.28 -2.02 16.69
CA PRO A 293 11.02 -3.25 17.42
C PRO A 293 11.40 -4.51 16.61
N PRO A 294 11.84 -5.60 17.27
CA PRO A 294 12.06 -6.86 16.58
C PRO A 294 10.84 -7.30 15.77
N VAL A 295 11.06 -7.88 14.60
CA VAL A 295 9.96 -8.35 13.77
C VAL A 295 9.22 -9.51 14.46
N LYS A 296 7.91 -9.47 14.41
CA LYS A 296 7.03 -10.48 15.03
C LYS A 296 6.55 -11.49 13.99
N GLY A 297 6.38 -12.72 14.45
CA GLY A 297 5.84 -13.79 13.65
C GLY A 297 5.35 -14.94 14.52
N MET A 298 4.98 -16.04 13.87
CA MET A 298 4.56 -17.29 14.51
C MET A 298 5.51 -18.42 14.11
N ASP A 299 5.80 -19.32 15.04
CA ASP A 299 6.51 -20.56 14.71
C ASP A 299 5.56 -21.60 14.10
N ASP A 300 6.06 -22.80 13.81
CA ASP A 300 5.27 -23.90 13.26
C ASP A 300 4.24 -24.50 14.25
N ASP A 301 4.38 -24.21 15.55
CA ASP A 301 3.41 -24.52 16.60
C ASP A 301 2.40 -23.38 16.86
N GLU A 302 2.36 -22.36 15.99
CA GLU A 302 1.52 -21.15 16.12
C GLU A 302 1.82 -20.31 17.37
N LYS A 303 3.03 -20.44 17.93
CA LYS A 303 3.47 -19.63 19.07
C LYS A 303 4.12 -18.33 18.60
N PRO A 304 3.82 -17.19 19.24
CA PRO A 304 4.47 -15.92 18.92
C PRO A 304 5.99 -15.99 19.12
N VAL A 305 6.72 -15.56 18.12
CA VAL A 305 8.19 -15.45 18.16
C VAL A 305 8.63 -14.11 17.59
N THR A 306 9.82 -13.67 17.98
CA THR A 306 10.42 -12.44 17.45
C THR A 306 11.80 -12.74 16.89
N ARG A 307 12.23 -11.89 15.95
CA ARG A 307 13.60 -11.91 15.40
C ARG A 307 14.17 -10.50 15.48
N ARG A 308 15.37 -10.40 16.07
CA ARG A 308 16.10 -9.12 16.14
C ARG A 308 16.84 -8.85 14.83
N ALA A 309 17.07 -7.59 14.52
CA ALA A 309 17.91 -7.17 13.39
C ALA A 309 19.39 -7.40 13.72
N ASP A 310 19.80 -8.64 13.69
CA ASP A 310 21.16 -9.10 14.06
C ASP A 310 21.61 -10.17 13.06
N ASP A 311 22.81 -10.05 12.56
CA ASP A 311 23.40 -11.01 11.61
C ASP A 311 23.58 -12.41 12.22
N ASN A 312 23.69 -12.51 13.55
CA ASN A 312 23.86 -13.77 14.28
C ASN A 312 22.52 -14.48 14.58
N GLU A 313 21.40 -13.81 14.36
CA GLU A 313 20.07 -14.42 14.45
C GLU A 313 19.85 -15.38 13.28
N LYS A 314 18.90 -16.29 13.43
CA LYS A 314 18.46 -17.15 12.33
C LYS A 314 17.79 -16.32 11.23
N PHE A 315 18.08 -16.67 10.00
CA PHE A 315 17.57 -15.93 8.84
C PHE A 315 16.06 -15.86 8.82
N SER A 316 15.54 -14.65 8.55
CA SER A 316 14.15 -14.42 8.21
C SER A 316 14.03 -13.22 7.27
N ALA A 317 13.17 -13.32 6.29
CA ALA A 317 12.92 -12.27 5.32
C ALA A 317 11.46 -12.30 4.84
N LEU A 318 10.97 -11.18 4.38
CA LEU A 318 9.65 -11.04 3.79
C LEU A 318 9.79 -10.75 2.29
N ALA A 319 9.17 -11.57 1.46
CA ALA A 319 9.01 -11.28 0.04
C ALA A 319 7.88 -10.28 -0.13
N PHE A 320 8.21 -9.06 -0.52
CA PHE A 320 7.22 -7.98 -0.60
C PHE A 320 6.86 -7.55 -2.01
N LYS A 321 7.62 -7.99 -3.01
CA LYS A 321 7.35 -7.66 -4.41
C LYS A 321 7.94 -8.71 -5.34
N LEU A 322 7.17 -9.08 -6.37
CA LEU A 322 7.65 -9.86 -7.50
C LEU A 322 7.66 -8.98 -8.76
N MET A 323 8.64 -9.20 -9.60
CA MET A 323 8.78 -8.51 -10.87
C MET A 323 9.36 -9.45 -11.91
N THR A 324 8.87 -9.38 -13.14
CA THR A 324 9.45 -10.10 -14.26
C THR A 324 10.43 -9.20 -15.00
N ASP A 325 11.66 -9.65 -15.08
CA ASP A 325 12.73 -8.98 -15.81
C ASP A 325 12.96 -9.68 -17.15
N PRO A 326 13.08 -8.94 -18.29
CA PRO A 326 13.28 -9.56 -19.59
C PRO A 326 14.57 -10.36 -19.73
N PHE A 327 15.60 -10.03 -18.95
CA PHE A 327 16.94 -10.64 -19.06
C PHE A 327 17.22 -11.70 -18.00
N VAL A 328 16.67 -11.53 -16.81
CA VAL A 328 16.98 -12.35 -15.63
C VAL A 328 15.83 -13.29 -15.25
N GLY A 329 14.63 -13.01 -15.75
CA GLY A 329 13.42 -13.74 -15.39
C GLY A 329 12.75 -13.16 -14.15
N GLN A 330 12.18 -14.01 -13.31
CA GLN A 330 11.46 -13.57 -12.12
C GLN A 330 12.43 -13.09 -11.02
N LEU A 331 12.20 -11.86 -10.57
CA LEU A 331 12.86 -11.25 -9.43
C LEU A 331 11.91 -11.23 -8.23
N THR A 332 12.36 -11.73 -7.08
CA THR A 332 11.64 -11.67 -5.82
C THR A 332 12.35 -10.69 -4.89
N PHE A 333 11.75 -9.54 -4.65
CA PHE A 333 12.31 -8.54 -3.74
C PHE A 333 12.00 -8.94 -2.30
N VAL A 334 13.05 -8.97 -1.48
CA VAL A 334 12.98 -9.35 -0.07
C VAL A 334 13.56 -8.27 0.82
N ARG A 335 12.96 -8.08 2.00
CA ARG A 335 13.54 -7.39 3.13
C ARG A 335 14.05 -8.44 4.12
N VAL A 336 15.33 -8.44 4.39
CA VAL A 336 15.92 -9.29 5.42
C VAL A 336 15.73 -8.64 6.78
N TYR A 337 15.07 -9.35 7.70
CA TYR A 337 14.84 -8.87 9.06
C TYR A 337 15.87 -9.40 10.05
N SER A 338 16.40 -10.58 9.82
CA SER A 338 17.40 -11.20 10.70
C SER A 338 18.31 -12.14 9.93
N GLY A 339 19.51 -12.34 10.45
CA GLY A 339 20.48 -13.30 9.90
C GLY A 339 21.17 -12.83 8.62
N VAL A 340 21.74 -13.80 7.92
CA VAL A 340 22.49 -13.62 6.67
C VAL A 340 21.95 -14.60 5.62
N LEU A 341 21.72 -14.10 4.43
CA LEU A 341 21.35 -14.90 3.26
C LEU A 341 22.49 -14.89 2.28
N THR A 342 22.99 -16.08 1.93
CA THR A 342 24.09 -16.26 0.99
C THR A 342 23.57 -16.91 -0.29
N LYS A 343 24.11 -16.52 -1.42
CA LYS A 343 23.89 -17.13 -2.72
C LYS A 343 24.08 -18.66 -2.63
N GLY A 344 23.10 -19.39 -3.12
CA GLY A 344 23.09 -20.86 -3.06
C GLY A 344 22.45 -21.46 -1.80
N ASP A 345 22.10 -20.66 -0.81
CA ASP A 345 21.41 -21.14 0.40
C ASP A 345 20.06 -21.75 0.10
N SER A 346 19.71 -22.76 0.89
CA SER A 346 18.34 -23.28 0.97
C SER A 346 17.57 -22.53 2.05
N VAL A 347 16.43 -21.99 1.67
CA VAL A 347 15.49 -21.32 2.57
C VAL A 347 14.16 -22.05 2.60
N TYR A 348 13.39 -21.85 3.65
CA TYR A 348 12.09 -22.48 3.83
C TYR A 348 10.98 -21.44 3.70
N ASN A 349 9.95 -21.79 2.91
CA ASN A 349 8.73 -21.01 2.81
C ASN A 349 7.64 -21.70 3.67
N PRO A 350 7.35 -21.20 4.89
CA PRO A 350 6.43 -21.87 5.81
C PRO A 350 4.98 -21.86 5.33
N ILE A 351 4.62 -20.90 4.45
CA ILE A 351 3.27 -20.80 3.91
C ILE A 351 2.99 -21.90 2.88
N ARG A 352 4.00 -22.21 2.06
CA ARG A 352 3.91 -23.26 1.04
C ARG A 352 4.39 -24.61 1.54
N GLY A 353 5.05 -24.66 2.69
CA GLY A 353 5.67 -25.88 3.22
C GLY A 353 6.79 -26.43 2.34
N LYS A 354 7.48 -25.57 1.61
CA LYS A 354 8.52 -25.95 0.63
C LYS A 354 9.84 -25.28 0.93
N LYS A 355 10.92 -26.02 0.62
CA LYS A 355 12.28 -25.46 0.56
C LYS A 355 12.50 -24.87 -0.82
N GLU A 356 13.19 -23.74 -0.85
CA GLU A 356 13.60 -23.05 -2.06
C GLU A 356 15.09 -22.77 -2.03
N ARG A 357 15.73 -22.78 -3.19
CA ARG A 357 17.16 -22.45 -3.32
C ARG A 357 17.33 -21.07 -3.92
N ILE A 358 18.14 -20.27 -3.27
CA ILE A 358 18.54 -18.95 -3.75
C ILE A 358 19.58 -19.12 -4.86
N GLY A 359 19.24 -18.69 -6.08
CA GLY A 359 20.18 -18.72 -7.20
C GLY A 359 21.16 -17.57 -7.13
N ARG A 360 20.71 -16.38 -7.50
CA ARG A 360 21.51 -15.15 -7.44
C ARG A 360 20.83 -14.12 -6.56
N ILE A 361 21.61 -13.19 -6.03
CA ILE A 361 21.13 -12.05 -5.25
C ILE A 361 21.59 -10.79 -5.96
N VAL A 362 20.64 -9.88 -6.22
CA VAL A 362 20.86 -8.66 -6.98
C VAL A 362 20.45 -7.45 -6.14
N GLN A 363 21.35 -6.49 -6.01
CA GLN A 363 21.03 -5.16 -5.47
C GLN A 363 20.90 -4.14 -6.59
N MET A 364 19.97 -3.22 -6.45
CA MET A 364 19.76 -2.16 -7.41
C MET A 364 20.54 -0.91 -7.01
N HIS A 365 21.36 -0.42 -7.92
CA HIS A 365 22.06 0.86 -7.83
C HIS A 365 21.66 1.72 -9.02
N ALA A 366 20.66 2.54 -8.84
CA ALA A 366 20.01 3.26 -9.95
C ALA A 366 19.53 2.27 -11.03
N ASN A 367 19.95 2.45 -12.27
CA ASN A 367 19.63 1.53 -13.38
C ASN A 367 20.56 0.31 -13.46
N ASN A 368 21.58 0.26 -12.61
CA ASN A 368 22.54 -0.83 -12.61
C ASN A 368 22.14 -1.91 -11.62
N ARG A 369 22.30 -3.17 -12.05
CA ARG A 369 22.11 -4.35 -11.21
C ARG A 369 23.47 -4.85 -10.76
N LEU A 370 23.66 -4.89 -9.45
CA LEU A 370 24.88 -5.41 -8.86
C LEU A 370 24.59 -6.78 -8.25
N GLU A 371 25.23 -7.81 -8.79
CA GLU A 371 25.20 -9.14 -8.19
C GLU A 371 26.05 -9.15 -6.92
N VAL A 372 25.50 -9.66 -5.82
CA VAL A 372 26.16 -9.77 -4.53
C VAL A 372 26.13 -11.20 -4.04
N ASP A 373 27.12 -11.58 -3.24
CA ASP A 373 27.22 -12.95 -2.70
C ASP A 373 26.34 -13.16 -1.48
N GLU A 374 26.13 -12.13 -0.68
CA GLU A 374 25.34 -12.21 0.55
C GLU A 374 24.61 -10.89 0.84
N ILE A 375 23.48 -11.00 1.53
CA ILE A 375 22.75 -9.89 2.14
C ILE A 375 22.47 -10.21 3.60
N ARG A 376 22.34 -9.17 4.42
CA ARG A 376 22.29 -9.25 5.87
C ARG A 376 21.04 -8.56 6.42
N ALA A 377 20.80 -8.74 7.72
CA ALA A 377 19.71 -8.05 8.41
C ALA A 377 19.66 -6.55 8.07
N GLY A 378 18.50 -6.05 7.69
CA GLY A 378 18.28 -4.68 7.25
C GLY A 378 18.43 -4.45 5.74
N ASP A 379 18.97 -5.40 4.99
CA ASP A 379 19.11 -5.28 3.54
C ASP A 379 17.79 -5.50 2.79
N ILE A 380 17.68 -4.80 1.67
CA ILE A 380 16.63 -4.98 0.67
C ILE A 380 17.32 -5.36 -0.63
N ALA A 381 16.95 -6.50 -1.19
CA ALA A 381 17.53 -7.01 -2.43
C ALA A 381 16.54 -7.90 -3.19
N ALA A 382 16.89 -8.23 -4.43
CA ALA A 382 16.12 -9.16 -5.25
C ALA A 382 16.80 -10.53 -5.31
N CYS A 383 16.03 -11.58 -5.11
CA CYS A 383 16.47 -12.97 -5.27
C CYS A 383 16.02 -13.50 -6.62
N VAL A 384 16.91 -14.21 -7.31
CA VAL A 384 16.65 -14.90 -8.57
C VAL A 384 16.63 -16.40 -8.31
N GLY A 385 15.73 -17.11 -8.96
CA GLY A 385 15.65 -18.58 -8.90
C GLY A 385 14.58 -19.14 -7.96
N LEU A 386 13.80 -18.30 -7.32
CA LEU A 386 12.64 -18.70 -6.53
C LEU A 386 11.47 -19.04 -7.47
N LYS A 387 10.81 -20.17 -7.25
CA LYS A 387 9.78 -20.69 -8.18
C LYS A 387 8.34 -20.48 -7.67
N ASP A 388 8.12 -20.72 -6.40
CA ASP A 388 6.77 -20.79 -5.82
C ASP A 388 6.49 -19.69 -4.78
N VAL A 389 7.33 -18.66 -4.69
CA VAL A 389 7.15 -17.55 -3.75
C VAL A 389 6.23 -16.51 -4.32
N THR A 390 5.26 -16.05 -3.54
CA THR A 390 4.37 -14.93 -3.87
C THR A 390 4.54 -13.78 -2.88
N THR A 391 4.02 -12.60 -3.24
CA THR A 391 4.10 -11.41 -2.40
C THR A 391 3.45 -11.63 -1.03
N GLY A 392 4.14 -11.21 0.02
CA GLY A 392 3.68 -11.34 1.41
C GLY A 392 4.11 -12.63 2.09
N GLU A 393 4.77 -13.53 1.40
CA GLU A 393 5.27 -14.78 1.96
C GLU A 393 6.61 -14.60 2.66
N THR A 394 6.86 -15.44 3.65
CA THR A 394 8.10 -15.45 4.43
C THR A 394 9.10 -16.44 3.87
N LEU A 395 10.37 -16.06 3.91
CA LEU A 395 11.49 -16.96 3.73
C LEU A 395 12.28 -17.02 5.04
N CYS A 396 12.59 -18.20 5.52
CA CYS A 396 13.30 -18.37 6.78
C CYS A 396 14.32 -19.52 6.74
N ASP A 397 15.14 -19.59 7.80
CA ASP A 397 16.04 -20.72 8.01
C ASP A 397 15.21 -21.99 8.27
N PRO A 398 15.47 -23.10 7.56
CA PRO A 398 14.75 -24.36 7.79
C PRO A 398 14.88 -24.90 9.23
N SER A 399 15.91 -24.53 9.97
CA SER A 399 16.12 -24.94 11.35
C SER A 399 15.41 -24.07 12.41
N ALA A 400 14.86 -22.92 11.99
CA ALA A 400 14.17 -21.97 12.87
C ALA A 400 13.01 -21.34 12.12
N ILE A 401 11.93 -22.09 11.99
CA ILE A 401 10.75 -21.69 11.22
C ILE A 401 10.06 -20.53 11.89
N VAL A 402 9.77 -19.50 11.11
CA VAL A 402 8.97 -18.34 11.50
C VAL A 402 8.10 -17.91 10.32
N MET A 403 6.84 -17.64 10.57
CA MET A 403 5.92 -17.03 9.63
C MET A 403 5.70 -15.58 10.07
N LEU A 404 6.26 -14.65 9.33
CA LEU A 404 6.11 -13.21 9.61
C LEU A 404 4.68 -12.77 9.34
N GLU A 405 4.26 -11.69 10.01
CA GLU A 405 2.94 -11.11 9.81
C GLU A 405 2.68 -10.84 8.32
N ARG A 406 1.57 -11.36 7.82
CA ARG A 406 1.19 -11.23 6.41
C ARG A 406 0.70 -9.82 6.09
N MET A 407 0.92 -9.40 4.86
CA MET A 407 0.24 -8.25 4.29
C MET A 407 -1.22 -8.60 3.98
N VAL A 408 -2.12 -7.68 4.27
CA VAL A 408 -3.53 -7.77 3.88
C VAL A 408 -3.72 -6.96 2.61
N PHE A 409 -4.13 -7.61 1.54
CA PHE A 409 -4.37 -6.96 0.26
C PHE A 409 -5.86 -6.69 0.05
N PRO A 410 -6.22 -5.53 -0.53
CA PRO A 410 -7.61 -5.24 -0.83
C PRO A 410 -8.15 -6.12 -1.95
N GLU A 411 -9.43 -6.49 -1.86
CA GLU A 411 -10.11 -7.20 -2.93
C GLU A 411 -10.46 -6.25 -4.08
N PRO A 412 -10.37 -6.72 -5.34
CA PRO A 412 -10.74 -5.91 -6.50
C PRO A 412 -12.22 -5.48 -6.47
N VAL A 413 -12.48 -4.29 -6.98
CA VAL A 413 -13.84 -3.69 -6.98
C VAL A 413 -14.40 -3.45 -8.37
N ILE A 414 -13.56 -3.54 -9.41
CA ILE A 414 -13.94 -3.33 -10.81
C ILE A 414 -13.46 -4.50 -11.66
N ALA A 415 -14.23 -4.87 -12.65
CA ALA A 415 -13.90 -5.96 -13.57
C ALA A 415 -14.14 -5.58 -15.02
N GLN A 416 -13.37 -6.17 -15.93
CA GLN A 416 -13.51 -6.02 -17.37
C GLN A 416 -13.32 -7.37 -18.07
N ALA A 417 -14.07 -7.61 -19.15
CA ALA A 417 -13.80 -8.72 -20.04
C ALA A 417 -12.65 -8.35 -20.97
N VAL A 418 -11.73 -9.28 -21.21
CA VAL A 418 -10.63 -9.13 -22.18
C VAL A 418 -10.66 -10.29 -23.16
N GLU A 419 -10.51 -9.98 -24.44
CA GLU A 419 -10.45 -10.96 -25.52
C GLU A 419 -9.22 -10.71 -26.38
N PRO A 420 -8.44 -11.73 -26.72
CA PRO A 420 -7.31 -11.55 -27.62
C PRO A 420 -7.82 -11.15 -29.02
N LYS A 421 -7.11 -10.27 -29.73
CA LYS A 421 -7.48 -9.88 -31.08
C LYS A 421 -7.34 -11.02 -32.10
N THR A 422 -6.47 -11.97 -31.82
CA THR A 422 -6.23 -13.15 -32.66
C THR A 422 -6.25 -14.43 -31.85
N LYS A 423 -6.58 -15.56 -32.46
CA LYS A 423 -6.55 -16.87 -31.80
C LYS A 423 -5.16 -17.29 -31.35
N ILE A 424 -4.12 -16.83 -32.05
CA ILE A 424 -2.71 -17.12 -31.70
C ILE A 424 -2.35 -16.45 -30.38
N ASP A 425 -2.95 -15.29 -30.07
CA ASP A 425 -2.67 -14.53 -28.87
C ASP A 425 -3.36 -15.07 -27.63
N GLN A 426 -4.29 -16.03 -27.76
CA GLN A 426 -5.06 -16.55 -26.61
C GLN A 426 -4.16 -17.24 -25.57
N GLU A 427 -3.24 -18.07 -26.02
CA GLU A 427 -2.29 -18.75 -25.12
C GLU A 427 -1.30 -17.77 -24.51
N LYS A 428 -0.79 -16.84 -25.32
CA LYS A 428 0.09 -15.76 -24.85
C LYS A 428 -0.60 -14.86 -23.84
N MET A 429 -1.87 -14.53 -24.06
CA MET A 429 -2.66 -13.74 -23.13
C MET A 429 -2.81 -14.44 -21.77
N GLY A 430 -3.10 -15.73 -21.75
CA GLY A 430 -3.18 -16.51 -20.51
C GLY A 430 -1.87 -16.48 -19.72
N ILE A 431 -0.74 -16.65 -20.38
CA ILE A 431 0.60 -16.58 -19.77
C ILE A 431 0.87 -15.17 -19.23
N ALA A 432 0.59 -14.14 -20.03
CA ALA A 432 0.81 -12.75 -19.63
C ALA A 432 -0.03 -12.39 -18.40
N LEU A 433 -1.32 -12.67 -18.41
CA LEU A 433 -2.23 -12.38 -17.32
C LEU A 433 -1.85 -13.13 -16.03
N ASN A 434 -1.44 -14.38 -16.12
CA ASN A 434 -1.00 -15.14 -14.97
C ASN A 434 0.27 -14.56 -14.34
N ARG A 435 1.24 -14.12 -15.14
CA ARG A 435 2.43 -13.45 -14.63
C ARG A 435 2.12 -12.13 -13.95
N LEU A 436 1.27 -11.32 -14.57
CA LEU A 436 0.83 -10.04 -13.99
C LEU A 436 0.06 -10.24 -12.67
N ALA A 437 -0.77 -11.28 -12.59
CA ALA A 437 -1.47 -11.65 -11.35
C ALA A 437 -0.53 -12.13 -10.24
N GLN A 438 0.58 -12.78 -10.58
CA GLN A 438 1.61 -13.16 -9.61
C GLN A 438 2.35 -11.94 -9.04
N GLU A 439 2.57 -10.92 -9.86
CA GLU A 439 3.22 -9.68 -9.45
C GLU A 439 2.32 -8.81 -8.56
N ASP A 440 1.03 -8.82 -8.82
CA ASP A 440 0.05 -7.92 -8.19
C ASP A 440 -1.10 -8.70 -7.52
N PRO A 441 -1.07 -8.87 -6.20
CA PRO A 441 -2.12 -9.58 -5.47
C PRO A 441 -3.50 -8.90 -5.50
N SER A 442 -3.59 -7.62 -5.85
CA SER A 442 -4.87 -6.91 -6.02
C SER A 442 -5.48 -7.10 -7.41
N PHE A 443 -4.75 -7.73 -8.32
CA PHE A 443 -5.20 -8.06 -9.66
C PHE A 443 -5.61 -9.53 -9.73
N ARG A 444 -6.82 -9.79 -10.23
CA ARG A 444 -7.38 -11.14 -10.36
C ARG A 444 -7.74 -11.44 -11.80
N VAL A 445 -7.58 -12.70 -12.17
CA VAL A 445 -7.95 -13.23 -13.48
C VAL A 445 -8.84 -14.43 -13.28
N ARG A 446 -9.96 -14.49 -13.97
CA ARG A 446 -10.86 -15.65 -13.98
C ARG A 446 -11.45 -15.85 -15.36
N THR A 447 -11.88 -17.05 -15.65
CA THR A 447 -12.69 -17.37 -16.83
C THR A 447 -14.15 -17.45 -16.39
N ASP A 448 -15.01 -16.75 -17.11
CA ASP A 448 -16.46 -16.87 -16.94
C ASP A 448 -16.93 -18.17 -17.58
N GLU A 449 -17.48 -19.06 -16.79
CA GLU A 449 -17.91 -20.39 -17.25
C GLU A 449 -19.09 -20.34 -18.23
N GLU A 450 -19.93 -19.32 -18.13
CA GLU A 450 -21.10 -19.17 -19.01
C GLU A 450 -20.73 -18.59 -20.38
N SER A 451 -19.96 -17.51 -20.38
CA SER A 451 -19.56 -16.81 -21.61
C SER A 451 -18.25 -17.29 -22.23
N GLY A 452 -17.44 -18.02 -21.46
CA GLY A 452 -16.09 -18.41 -21.86
C GLY A 452 -15.11 -17.23 -21.93
N GLN A 453 -15.51 -16.03 -21.50
CA GLN A 453 -14.69 -14.83 -21.52
C GLN A 453 -13.66 -14.83 -20.39
N THR A 454 -12.49 -14.27 -20.65
CA THR A 454 -11.52 -13.96 -19.61
C THR A 454 -11.89 -12.64 -18.95
N ILE A 455 -12.06 -12.65 -17.63
CA ILE A 455 -12.39 -11.48 -16.83
C ILE A 455 -11.17 -11.09 -15.99
N ILE A 456 -10.78 -9.82 -16.08
CA ILE A 456 -9.77 -9.23 -15.22
C ILE A 456 -10.43 -8.30 -14.21
N ALA A 457 -9.92 -8.28 -12.98
CA ALA A 457 -10.45 -7.44 -11.91
C ALA A 457 -9.31 -6.71 -11.19
N GLY A 458 -9.56 -5.48 -10.80
CA GLY A 458 -8.58 -4.61 -10.15
C GLY A 458 -9.20 -3.51 -9.30
N MET A 459 -8.37 -2.58 -8.85
CA MET A 459 -8.74 -1.54 -7.89
C MET A 459 -9.36 -0.28 -8.54
N GLY A 460 -9.23 -0.13 -9.84
CA GLY A 460 -9.77 1.01 -10.56
C GLY A 460 -9.52 0.92 -12.06
N GLU A 461 -10.09 1.85 -12.82
CA GLU A 461 -9.97 1.88 -14.28
C GLU A 461 -8.52 2.04 -14.73
N LEU A 462 -7.78 2.95 -14.10
CA LEU A 462 -6.37 3.18 -14.42
C LEU A 462 -5.53 1.93 -14.14
N HIS A 463 -5.79 1.22 -13.06
CA HIS A 463 -5.11 -0.03 -12.73
C HIS A 463 -5.26 -1.06 -13.86
N LEU A 464 -6.49 -1.28 -14.32
CA LEU A 464 -6.76 -2.24 -15.39
C LEU A 464 -6.22 -1.76 -16.76
N GLU A 465 -6.30 -0.48 -17.04
CA GLU A 465 -5.72 0.12 -18.26
C GLU A 465 -4.21 -0.12 -18.34
N ILE A 466 -3.50 0.06 -17.23
CA ILE A 466 -2.05 -0.18 -17.15
C ILE A 466 -1.74 -1.66 -17.33
N ILE A 467 -2.51 -2.56 -16.76
CA ILE A 467 -2.35 -4.01 -16.94
C ILE A 467 -2.49 -4.40 -18.42
N VAL A 468 -3.52 -3.90 -19.09
CA VAL A 468 -3.76 -4.17 -20.52
C VAL A 468 -2.63 -3.62 -21.39
N ASP A 469 -2.15 -2.43 -21.09
CA ASP A 469 -1.04 -1.81 -21.80
C ASP A 469 0.29 -2.54 -21.55
N ARG A 470 0.56 -3.01 -20.33
CA ARG A 470 1.70 -3.89 -20.02
C ARG A 470 1.65 -5.21 -20.79
N MET A 471 0.46 -5.79 -20.91
CA MET A 471 0.27 -7.01 -21.70
C MET A 471 0.68 -6.81 -23.15
N LYS A 472 0.35 -5.65 -23.74
CA LYS A 472 0.76 -5.27 -25.09
C LYS A 472 2.28 -5.05 -25.19
N ARG A 473 2.83 -4.23 -24.31
CA ARG A 473 4.24 -3.78 -24.38
C ARG A 473 5.24 -4.85 -23.96
N GLU A 474 4.96 -5.57 -22.88
CA GLU A 474 5.90 -6.54 -22.31
C GLU A 474 5.74 -7.95 -22.91
N PHE A 475 4.52 -8.32 -23.31
CA PHE A 475 4.20 -9.68 -23.79
C PHE A 475 3.79 -9.73 -25.27
N GLY A 476 3.65 -8.58 -25.93
CA GLY A 476 3.27 -8.51 -27.34
C GLY A 476 1.84 -8.98 -27.61
N VAL A 477 0.95 -8.90 -26.64
CA VAL A 477 -0.45 -9.34 -26.76
C VAL A 477 -1.39 -8.15 -26.81
N GLU A 478 -2.11 -8.00 -27.91
CA GLU A 478 -3.20 -7.02 -28.03
C GLU A 478 -4.55 -7.67 -27.71
N ALA A 479 -5.36 -6.98 -26.92
CA ALA A 479 -6.67 -7.43 -26.51
C ALA A 479 -7.75 -6.38 -26.72
N ASN A 480 -8.96 -6.83 -27.01
CA ASN A 480 -10.16 -6.01 -26.94
C ASN A 480 -10.68 -6.03 -25.51
N VAL A 481 -11.04 -4.86 -24.99
CA VAL A 481 -11.46 -4.69 -23.60
C VAL A 481 -12.93 -4.24 -23.57
N GLY A 482 -13.73 -4.94 -22.79
CA GLY A 482 -15.12 -4.58 -22.54
C GLY A 482 -15.27 -3.37 -21.61
N LYS A 483 -16.51 -2.93 -21.40
CA LYS A 483 -16.80 -1.84 -20.46
C LYS A 483 -16.52 -2.29 -19.01
N PRO A 484 -16.03 -1.38 -18.14
CA PRO A 484 -15.88 -1.69 -16.73
C PRO A 484 -17.21 -2.10 -16.09
N GLN A 485 -17.16 -3.10 -15.25
CA GLN A 485 -18.29 -3.59 -14.47
C GLN A 485 -17.96 -3.65 -13.00
N VAL A 486 -18.97 -3.37 -12.18
CA VAL A 486 -18.83 -3.41 -10.72
C VAL A 486 -18.78 -4.87 -10.24
N ALA A 487 -17.86 -5.16 -9.34
CA ALA A 487 -17.77 -6.44 -8.66
C ALA A 487 -18.73 -6.44 -7.45
N TYR A 488 -19.96 -6.87 -7.66
CA TYR A 488 -20.93 -7.02 -6.58
C TYR A 488 -20.62 -8.25 -5.71
N ARG A 489 -21.24 -8.30 -4.53
CA ARG A 489 -21.18 -9.44 -3.60
C ARG A 489 -22.60 -9.75 -3.13
N GLU A 490 -22.75 -10.92 -2.49
CA GLU A 490 -24.01 -11.32 -1.86
C GLU A 490 -23.75 -11.62 -0.39
N THR A 491 -24.77 -11.50 0.44
CA THR A 491 -24.73 -11.91 1.84
C THR A 491 -26.14 -12.26 2.32
N ILE A 492 -26.25 -12.76 3.55
CA ILE A 492 -27.53 -13.09 4.18
C ILE A 492 -27.83 -12.13 5.32
N ARG A 493 -29.12 -11.95 5.63
CA ARG A 493 -29.57 -11.05 6.71
C ARG A 493 -30.24 -11.79 7.87
N ARG A 494 -30.64 -13.05 7.68
CA ARG A 494 -31.30 -13.86 8.70
C ARG A 494 -30.55 -15.13 8.98
N THR A 495 -30.74 -15.66 10.18
CA THR A 495 -30.25 -16.96 10.59
C THR A 495 -31.21 -18.05 10.11
N VAL A 496 -30.68 -19.12 9.54
CA VAL A 496 -31.40 -20.36 9.24
C VAL A 496 -30.80 -21.46 10.10
N GLU A 497 -31.59 -21.99 11.03
CA GLU A 497 -31.12 -22.96 12.03
C GLU A 497 -30.80 -24.33 11.41
N ASP A 498 -31.66 -24.80 10.51
CA ASP A 498 -31.59 -26.14 9.92
C ASP A 498 -31.70 -26.08 8.39
N ALA A 499 -30.58 -25.83 7.73
CA ALA A 499 -30.47 -25.91 6.29
C ALA A 499 -30.03 -27.34 5.92
N GLU A 500 -30.96 -28.12 5.43
CA GLU A 500 -30.72 -29.52 5.05
C GLU A 500 -30.20 -29.64 3.63
N GLY A 501 -29.08 -30.31 3.46
CA GLY A 501 -28.55 -30.70 2.17
C GLY A 501 -28.43 -32.21 2.06
N LYS A 502 -29.06 -32.79 1.06
CA LYS A 502 -29.05 -34.25 0.81
C LYS A 502 -28.71 -34.55 -0.63
N PHE A 503 -27.73 -35.40 -0.82
CA PHE A 503 -27.34 -35.89 -2.13
C PHE A 503 -27.44 -37.41 -2.14
N VAL A 504 -28.42 -37.92 -2.87
CA VAL A 504 -28.65 -39.34 -3.01
C VAL A 504 -28.71 -39.68 -4.49
N ARG A 505 -27.86 -40.60 -4.94
CA ARG A 505 -27.83 -41.06 -6.32
C ARG A 505 -27.66 -42.57 -6.34
N GLN A 506 -28.56 -43.25 -7.02
CA GLN A 506 -28.45 -44.67 -7.28
C GLN A 506 -28.50 -44.90 -8.81
N SER A 507 -27.42 -45.40 -9.36
CA SER A 507 -27.33 -45.79 -10.77
C SER A 507 -26.55 -47.08 -10.89
N GLY A 508 -27.27 -48.20 -10.96
CA GLY A 508 -26.77 -49.52 -11.40
C GLY A 508 -25.41 -49.98 -10.83
N GLY A 509 -25.21 -49.89 -9.51
CA GLY A 509 -23.95 -50.23 -8.85
C GLY A 509 -23.85 -49.59 -7.46
N LYS A 510 -22.66 -49.15 -7.06
CA LYS A 510 -22.44 -48.45 -5.80
C LYS A 510 -23.13 -47.10 -5.85
N GLY A 511 -24.07 -46.84 -4.96
CA GLY A 511 -24.78 -45.57 -4.85
C GLY A 511 -23.91 -44.45 -4.28
N GLN A 512 -24.49 -43.27 -4.19
CA GLN A 512 -23.89 -42.08 -3.50
C GLN A 512 -24.87 -41.55 -2.47
N TYR A 513 -24.38 -41.28 -1.27
CA TYR A 513 -25.18 -40.76 -0.18
C TYR A 513 -24.39 -39.73 0.65
N GLY A 514 -24.90 -38.50 0.74
CA GLY A 514 -24.40 -37.47 1.64
C GLY A 514 -25.58 -36.72 2.24
N HIS A 515 -25.52 -36.43 3.53
CA HIS A 515 -26.56 -35.68 4.23
C HIS A 515 -25.93 -34.80 5.31
N VAL A 516 -26.21 -33.53 5.23
CA VAL A 516 -25.74 -32.51 6.19
C VAL A 516 -26.88 -31.61 6.59
N VAL A 517 -26.83 -31.12 7.82
CA VAL A 517 -27.69 -30.05 8.32
C VAL A 517 -26.81 -28.91 8.81
N LEU A 518 -26.99 -27.74 8.20
CA LEU A 518 -26.19 -26.56 8.42
C LEU A 518 -26.99 -25.48 9.14
N LYS A 519 -26.32 -24.74 10.02
CA LYS A 519 -26.81 -23.47 10.54
C LYS A 519 -26.08 -22.35 9.81
N LEU A 520 -26.85 -21.48 9.16
CA LEU A 520 -26.34 -20.29 8.49
C LEU A 520 -26.68 -19.05 9.31
N GLU A 521 -25.71 -18.25 9.65
CA GLU A 521 -25.92 -16.98 10.36
C GLU A 521 -25.11 -15.87 9.71
N PRO A 522 -25.66 -14.60 9.72
CA PRO A 522 -24.87 -13.45 9.32
C PRO A 522 -23.62 -13.33 10.18
N ASN A 523 -22.49 -13.06 9.55
CA ASN A 523 -21.24 -12.75 10.22
C ASN A 523 -21.01 -11.23 10.22
N GLU A 524 -20.07 -10.75 11.02
CA GLU A 524 -19.71 -9.34 11.03
C GLU A 524 -19.13 -8.93 9.68
N PRO A 525 -19.43 -7.71 9.20
CA PRO A 525 -18.87 -7.19 7.95
C PRO A 525 -17.34 -7.29 7.90
N GLY A 526 -16.82 -7.85 6.80
CA GLY A 526 -15.39 -8.05 6.60
C GLY A 526 -14.79 -9.31 7.22
N LYS A 527 -15.56 -10.10 7.97
CA LYS A 527 -15.09 -11.37 8.57
C LYS A 527 -15.06 -12.55 7.59
N GLY A 528 -15.68 -12.40 6.44
CA GLY A 528 -15.72 -13.44 5.42
C GLY A 528 -16.53 -14.67 5.81
N ILE A 529 -16.17 -15.81 5.24
CA ILE A 529 -16.83 -17.08 5.52
C ILE A 529 -16.12 -17.79 6.68
N GLN A 530 -16.90 -18.17 7.67
CA GLN A 530 -16.43 -18.94 8.82
C GLN A 530 -17.14 -20.29 8.84
N PHE A 531 -16.37 -21.37 8.85
CA PHE A 531 -16.88 -22.73 9.00
C PHE A 531 -16.63 -23.25 10.42
N VAL A 532 -17.67 -23.83 11.04
CA VAL A 532 -17.58 -24.41 12.38
C VAL A 532 -18.08 -25.86 12.32
N ASP A 533 -17.24 -26.78 12.79
CA ASP A 533 -17.61 -28.15 13.01
C ASP A 533 -18.19 -28.33 14.41
N ALA A 534 -19.48 -28.58 14.51
CA ALA A 534 -20.20 -28.83 15.75
C ALA A 534 -20.83 -30.25 15.79
N ILE A 535 -20.30 -31.19 15.03
CA ILE A 535 -20.79 -32.57 14.99
C ILE A 535 -20.57 -33.25 16.33
N LYS A 536 -21.63 -33.94 16.79
CA LYS A 536 -21.61 -34.76 18.00
C LYS A 536 -21.99 -36.18 17.65
N GLY A 537 -21.40 -37.18 18.32
CA GLY A 537 -21.74 -38.56 18.18
C GLY A 537 -21.36 -39.22 16.85
N GLY A 538 -20.51 -38.58 16.05
CA GLY A 538 -20.01 -39.15 14.80
C GLY A 538 -21.07 -39.32 13.71
N VAL A 539 -22.17 -38.58 13.75
CA VAL A 539 -23.25 -38.64 12.74
C VAL A 539 -22.80 -38.28 11.34
N VAL A 540 -21.74 -37.48 11.24
CA VAL A 540 -20.95 -37.29 10.02
C VAL A 540 -19.52 -37.72 10.35
N PRO A 541 -18.99 -38.75 9.64
CA PRO A 541 -17.61 -39.17 9.86
C PRO A 541 -16.60 -38.05 9.66
N ARG A 542 -15.58 -38.02 10.51
CA ARG A 542 -14.56 -36.94 10.47
C ARG A 542 -13.86 -36.81 9.11
N GLU A 543 -13.70 -37.93 8.42
CA GLU A 543 -13.08 -37.96 7.09
C GLU A 543 -13.85 -37.20 5.99
N TYR A 544 -15.17 -36.97 6.19
CA TYR A 544 -16.02 -36.26 5.24
C TYR A 544 -16.22 -34.74 5.60
N ILE A 545 -15.85 -34.32 6.79
CA ILE A 545 -15.99 -32.93 7.20
C ILE A 545 -15.17 -31.96 6.34
N PRO A 546 -13.91 -32.25 5.95
CA PRO A 546 -13.18 -31.43 4.99
C PRO A 546 -13.89 -31.28 3.63
N ALA A 547 -14.57 -32.33 3.17
CA ALA A 547 -15.35 -32.31 1.92
C ALA A 547 -16.58 -31.40 2.05
N VAL A 548 -17.22 -31.34 3.22
CA VAL A 548 -18.32 -30.42 3.53
C VAL A 548 -17.84 -28.98 3.48
N GLU A 549 -16.74 -28.67 4.14
CA GLU A 549 -16.13 -27.34 4.13
C GLU A 549 -15.77 -26.89 2.71
N LYS A 550 -15.15 -27.76 1.94
CA LYS A 550 -14.82 -27.51 0.54
C LYS A 550 -16.05 -27.23 -0.32
N GLY A 551 -17.13 -27.98 -0.10
CA GLY A 551 -18.42 -27.79 -0.77
C GLY A 551 -19.05 -26.42 -0.43
N ILE A 552 -18.95 -25.99 0.81
CA ILE A 552 -19.42 -24.67 1.25
C ILE A 552 -18.64 -23.57 0.55
N HIS A 553 -17.33 -23.65 0.51
CA HIS A 553 -16.49 -22.66 -0.19
C HIS A 553 -16.76 -22.61 -1.69
N GLU A 554 -17.04 -23.71 -2.32
CA GLU A 554 -17.43 -23.77 -3.73
C GLU A 554 -18.82 -23.12 -3.96
N ALA A 555 -19.79 -23.42 -3.10
CA ALA A 555 -21.13 -22.82 -3.19
C ALA A 555 -21.10 -21.30 -2.97
N VAL A 556 -20.26 -20.81 -2.07
CA VAL A 556 -20.04 -19.39 -1.79
C VAL A 556 -19.61 -18.64 -3.04
N THR A 557 -18.70 -19.20 -3.84
CA THR A 557 -18.21 -18.54 -5.07
C THR A 557 -19.28 -18.44 -6.15
N GLN A 558 -20.29 -19.31 -6.13
CA GLN A 558 -21.35 -19.37 -7.14
C GLN A 558 -22.52 -18.41 -6.86
N GLY A 559 -22.65 -17.93 -5.62
CA GLY A 559 -23.77 -17.08 -5.20
C GLY A 559 -25.11 -17.78 -5.20
N VAL A 560 -26.17 -17.08 -4.78
CA VAL A 560 -27.54 -17.60 -4.71
C VAL A 560 -28.60 -16.68 -5.34
N LEU A 561 -28.26 -15.39 -5.54
CA LEU A 561 -29.17 -14.41 -6.16
C LEU A 561 -28.81 -14.10 -7.61
N ALA A 562 -27.55 -13.71 -7.85
CA ALA A 562 -27.08 -13.22 -9.14
C ALA A 562 -25.72 -13.80 -9.55
N GLY A 563 -25.27 -14.83 -8.87
CA GLY A 563 -24.00 -15.48 -9.17
C GLY A 563 -22.76 -14.74 -8.68
N TYR A 564 -22.91 -13.77 -7.78
CA TYR A 564 -21.79 -13.08 -7.13
C TYR A 564 -21.35 -13.80 -5.87
N PRO A 565 -20.06 -13.73 -5.49
CA PRO A 565 -19.56 -14.40 -4.29
C PRO A 565 -20.34 -13.98 -3.04
N VAL A 566 -20.68 -14.95 -2.21
CA VAL A 566 -21.30 -14.72 -0.89
C VAL A 566 -20.20 -14.42 0.11
N VAL A 567 -20.41 -13.40 0.95
CA VAL A 567 -19.48 -12.96 1.99
C VAL A 567 -20.17 -12.84 3.35
N ASP A 568 -19.39 -12.84 4.42
CA ASP A 568 -19.85 -12.56 5.78
C ASP A 568 -20.96 -13.50 6.28
N VAL A 569 -20.72 -14.78 6.16
CA VAL A 569 -21.60 -15.87 6.63
C VAL A 569 -20.83 -16.81 7.53
N LYS A 570 -21.42 -17.14 8.67
CA LYS A 570 -20.95 -18.21 9.54
C LYS A 570 -21.77 -19.45 9.30
N VAL A 571 -21.11 -20.55 8.90
CA VAL A 571 -21.72 -21.83 8.62
C VAL A 571 -21.31 -22.83 9.69
N THR A 572 -22.29 -23.40 10.39
CA THR A 572 -22.06 -24.43 11.41
C THR A 572 -22.65 -25.77 10.92
N LEU A 573 -21.80 -26.78 10.78
CA LEU A 573 -22.23 -28.14 10.53
C LEU A 573 -22.55 -28.79 11.89
N HIS A 574 -23.84 -29.05 12.16
CA HIS A 574 -24.25 -29.54 13.47
C HIS A 574 -24.92 -30.92 13.44
N PHE A 575 -25.37 -31.36 12.28
CA PHE A 575 -26.02 -32.69 12.10
C PHE A 575 -25.82 -33.21 10.69
N GLY A 576 -26.10 -34.47 10.52
CA GLY A 576 -26.08 -35.16 9.24
C GLY A 576 -26.29 -36.66 9.43
N SER A 577 -26.18 -37.41 8.36
CA SER A 577 -26.20 -38.86 8.39
C SER A 577 -25.33 -39.43 7.27
N TYR A 578 -24.91 -40.65 7.42
CA TYR A 578 -24.12 -41.34 6.42
C TYR A 578 -24.63 -42.76 6.18
N HIS A 579 -24.20 -43.33 5.06
CA HIS A 579 -24.48 -44.73 4.71
C HIS A 579 -23.15 -45.46 4.58
N ASP A 580 -23.03 -46.61 5.24
CA ASP A 580 -21.76 -47.35 5.35
C ASP A 580 -21.13 -47.71 4.00
N VAL A 581 -21.94 -47.93 2.98
CA VAL A 581 -21.48 -48.37 1.64
C VAL A 581 -21.44 -47.21 0.63
N ASP A 582 -22.44 -46.34 0.66
CA ASP A 582 -22.69 -45.36 -0.41
C ASP A 582 -22.15 -43.94 -0.09
N SER A 583 -21.69 -43.70 1.12
CA SER A 583 -21.11 -42.37 1.50
C SER A 583 -19.67 -42.26 0.98
N ASN A 584 -19.38 -41.10 0.42
CA ASN A 584 -18.05 -40.71 -0.06
C ASN A 584 -17.87 -39.19 0.02
N GLU A 585 -16.67 -38.71 -0.22
CA GLU A 585 -16.33 -37.29 -0.17
C GLU A 585 -17.15 -36.47 -1.15
N LEU A 586 -17.33 -36.93 -2.38
CA LEU A 586 -18.10 -36.22 -3.40
C LEU A 586 -19.57 -36.05 -2.99
N ALA A 587 -20.19 -37.09 -2.41
CA ALA A 587 -21.57 -37.02 -1.95
C ALA A 587 -21.76 -36.00 -0.83
N PHE A 588 -20.84 -35.92 0.12
CA PHE A 588 -20.88 -34.92 1.19
C PHE A 588 -20.57 -33.51 0.69
N LYS A 589 -19.65 -33.34 -0.25
CA LYS A 589 -19.41 -32.06 -0.93
C LYS A 589 -20.68 -31.58 -1.62
N MET A 590 -21.34 -32.38 -2.38
CA MET A 590 -22.59 -32.04 -3.08
C MET A 590 -23.73 -31.74 -2.10
N ALA A 591 -23.85 -32.53 -1.02
CA ALA A 591 -24.82 -32.27 0.04
C ALA A 591 -24.60 -30.92 0.69
N ALA A 592 -23.34 -30.55 0.96
CA ALA A 592 -22.96 -29.23 1.52
C ALA A 592 -23.34 -28.09 0.57
N ILE A 593 -23.09 -28.23 -0.71
CA ILE A 593 -23.45 -27.24 -1.73
C ILE A 593 -24.98 -27.03 -1.75
N PHE A 594 -25.75 -28.08 -1.77
CA PHE A 594 -27.22 -28.02 -1.77
C PHE A 594 -27.76 -27.42 -0.47
N GLY A 595 -27.22 -27.82 0.68
CA GLY A 595 -27.63 -27.30 1.98
C GLY A 595 -27.32 -25.83 2.15
N PHE A 596 -26.16 -25.41 1.71
CA PHE A 596 -25.79 -23.99 1.75
C PHE A 596 -26.69 -23.13 0.85
N LYS A 597 -26.87 -23.52 -0.40
CA LYS A 597 -27.69 -22.78 -1.36
C LYS A 597 -29.15 -22.70 -0.92
N GLU A 598 -29.73 -23.78 -0.46
CA GLU A 598 -31.09 -23.81 0.06
C GLU A 598 -31.24 -22.92 1.31
N GLY A 599 -30.31 -23.02 2.24
CA GLY A 599 -30.31 -22.22 3.44
C GLY A 599 -30.11 -20.73 3.17
N ALA A 600 -29.20 -20.40 2.28
CA ALA A 600 -28.92 -19.01 1.92
C ALA A 600 -30.14 -18.35 1.23
N ARG A 601 -30.86 -19.07 0.39
CA ARG A 601 -32.12 -18.58 -0.24
C ARG A 601 -33.20 -18.26 0.80
N LYS A 602 -33.26 -19.00 1.90
CA LYS A 602 -34.20 -18.77 3.00
C LYS A 602 -33.72 -17.71 4.00
N ALA A 603 -32.47 -17.35 3.96
CA ALA A 603 -31.81 -16.44 4.91
C ALA A 603 -31.90 -14.97 4.54
N GLN A 604 -32.84 -14.58 3.71
CA GLN A 604 -32.99 -13.22 3.18
C GLN A 604 -31.69 -12.72 2.53
N PRO A 605 -31.29 -13.32 1.40
CA PRO A 605 -30.09 -12.92 0.70
C PRO A 605 -30.23 -11.53 0.07
N VAL A 606 -29.18 -10.76 0.07
CA VAL A 606 -29.12 -9.39 -0.47
C VAL A 606 -27.86 -9.20 -1.32
N ILE A 607 -27.93 -8.25 -2.25
CA ILE A 607 -26.78 -7.80 -3.03
C ILE A 607 -26.04 -6.72 -2.28
N LEU A 608 -24.73 -6.84 -2.23
CA LEU A 608 -23.81 -5.82 -1.71
C LEU A 608 -23.14 -5.08 -2.87
N GLU A 609 -23.10 -3.76 -2.77
CA GLU A 609 -22.40 -2.91 -3.72
C GLU A 609 -21.19 -2.20 -3.06
N PRO A 610 -20.09 -2.00 -3.81
CA PRO A 610 -18.95 -1.26 -3.28
C PRO A 610 -19.26 0.22 -3.17
N MET A 611 -18.98 0.78 -1.99
CA MET A 611 -19.09 2.20 -1.70
C MET A 611 -17.72 2.85 -1.75
N MET A 612 -17.63 3.96 -2.45
CA MET A 612 -16.41 4.71 -2.62
C MET A 612 -16.41 5.94 -1.69
N ALA A 613 -15.29 6.16 -1.00
CA ALA A 613 -15.04 7.43 -0.34
C ALA A 613 -14.56 8.43 -1.40
N VAL A 614 -15.40 9.41 -1.68
CA VAL A 614 -15.16 10.44 -2.69
C VAL A 614 -14.86 11.76 -1.98
N GLU A 615 -13.82 12.42 -2.38
CA GLU A 615 -13.43 13.72 -1.87
C GLU A 615 -13.19 14.66 -3.05
N VAL A 616 -13.95 15.76 -3.10
CA VAL A 616 -13.89 16.74 -4.18
C VAL A 616 -13.34 18.06 -3.64
N GLU A 617 -12.28 18.55 -4.25
CA GLU A 617 -11.76 19.89 -4.01
C GLU A 617 -12.26 20.83 -5.10
N THR A 618 -13.00 21.85 -4.71
CA THR A 618 -13.66 22.76 -5.65
C THR A 618 -13.61 24.21 -5.15
N PRO A 619 -13.56 25.20 -6.07
CA PRO A 619 -13.89 26.57 -5.73
C PRO A 619 -15.28 26.68 -5.10
N GLU A 620 -15.49 27.60 -4.20
CA GLU A 620 -16.73 27.78 -3.47
C GLU A 620 -17.96 27.96 -4.39
N ASP A 621 -17.78 28.63 -5.53
CA ASP A 621 -18.84 28.91 -6.51
C ASP A 621 -19.47 27.63 -7.09
N TYR A 622 -18.73 26.53 -7.14
CA TYR A 622 -19.20 25.25 -7.69
C TYR A 622 -19.60 24.24 -6.62
N ALA A 623 -19.38 24.54 -5.34
CA ALA A 623 -19.62 23.59 -4.24
C ALA A 623 -21.06 23.08 -4.19
N GLY A 624 -22.04 23.96 -4.37
CA GLY A 624 -23.45 23.59 -4.40
C GLY A 624 -23.81 22.64 -5.54
N ASN A 625 -23.27 22.88 -6.74
CA ASN A 625 -23.49 22.02 -7.91
C ASN A 625 -22.82 20.66 -7.73
N VAL A 626 -21.62 20.62 -7.16
CA VAL A 626 -20.90 19.39 -6.86
C VAL A 626 -21.68 18.54 -5.85
N MET A 627 -22.14 19.15 -4.76
CA MET A 627 -22.97 18.45 -3.76
C MET A 627 -24.26 17.89 -4.35
N GLY A 628 -24.94 18.68 -5.17
CA GLY A 628 -26.17 18.27 -5.86
C GLY A 628 -25.94 17.09 -6.81
N ASP A 629 -24.85 17.11 -7.56
CA ASP A 629 -24.48 16.02 -8.46
C ASP A 629 -24.13 14.74 -7.70
N LEU A 630 -23.33 14.83 -6.65
CA LEU A 630 -23.01 13.67 -5.80
C LEU A 630 -24.27 13.06 -5.17
N SER A 631 -25.21 13.89 -4.72
CA SER A 631 -26.50 13.42 -4.20
C SER A 631 -27.33 12.74 -5.28
N SER A 632 -27.32 13.23 -6.52
CA SER A 632 -28.01 12.60 -7.66
C SER A 632 -27.43 11.24 -8.02
N ARG A 633 -26.18 10.98 -7.66
CA ARG A 633 -25.49 9.70 -7.81
C ARG A 633 -25.66 8.75 -6.62
N ARG A 634 -26.72 8.90 -5.88
CA ARG A 634 -26.99 8.15 -4.63
C ARG A 634 -25.89 8.36 -3.58
N GLY A 635 -25.16 9.44 -3.69
CA GLY A 635 -24.09 9.80 -2.76
C GLY A 635 -24.64 10.34 -1.45
N MET A 636 -24.00 9.97 -0.35
CA MET A 636 -24.24 10.52 0.97
C MET A 636 -23.15 11.51 1.29
N VAL A 637 -23.45 12.81 1.21
CA VAL A 637 -22.50 13.85 1.57
C VAL A 637 -22.30 13.83 3.08
N GLN A 638 -21.07 13.60 3.52
CA GLN A 638 -20.72 13.48 4.93
C GLN A 638 -20.25 14.79 5.55
N GLY A 639 -19.73 15.70 4.75
CA GLY A 639 -19.24 16.97 5.22
C GLY A 639 -18.68 17.85 4.11
N MET A 640 -18.56 19.11 4.45
CA MET A 640 -17.91 20.12 3.61
C MET A 640 -17.01 20.95 4.52
N GLU A 641 -15.75 21.05 4.17
CA GLU A 641 -14.73 21.78 4.91
C GLU A 641 -14.18 22.92 4.06
N ASP A 642 -13.80 24.00 4.72
CA ASP A 642 -13.12 25.11 4.05
C ASP A 642 -11.68 24.73 3.74
N MET A 643 -11.22 25.06 2.54
CA MET A 643 -9.81 24.95 2.18
C MET A 643 -9.05 26.19 2.63
N VAL A 644 -7.89 25.97 3.19
CA VAL A 644 -6.96 27.07 3.47
C VAL A 644 -6.47 27.64 2.14
N GLY A 645 -6.78 28.91 1.87
CA GLY A 645 -6.51 29.55 0.58
C GLY A 645 -7.73 29.73 -0.33
N GLY A 646 -8.91 29.37 0.15
CA GLY A 646 -10.19 29.49 -0.56
C GLY A 646 -10.61 28.22 -1.26
N GLY A 647 -11.91 27.98 -1.30
CA GLY A 647 -12.52 26.77 -1.84
C GLY A 647 -13.05 25.82 -0.76
N LYS A 648 -13.64 24.72 -1.20
CA LYS A 648 -14.29 23.73 -0.36
C LYS A 648 -13.77 22.32 -0.65
N VAL A 649 -13.71 21.49 0.37
CA VAL A 649 -13.52 20.05 0.27
C VAL A 649 -14.82 19.37 0.63
N ILE A 650 -15.39 18.62 -0.30
CA ILE A 650 -16.65 17.88 -0.12
C ILE A 650 -16.33 16.41 0.01
N LYS A 651 -16.75 15.81 1.12
CA LYS A 651 -16.57 14.38 1.41
C LYS A 651 -17.92 13.67 1.26
N ALA A 652 -17.93 12.59 0.51
CA ALA A 652 -19.14 11.79 0.28
C ALA A 652 -18.83 10.31 0.16
N GLU A 653 -19.80 9.47 0.46
CA GLU A 653 -19.82 8.06 0.12
C GLU A 653 -20.76 7.84 -1.05
N VAL A 654 -20.24 7.32 -2.16
CA VAL A 654 -20.98 7.14 -3.40
C VAL A 654 -20.78 5.71 -3.92
N PRO A 655 -21.86 5.04 -4.39
CA PRO A 655 -21.71 3.72 -5.02
C PRO A 655 -20.80 3.80 -6.25
N LEU A 656 -19.91 2.84 -6.40
CA LEU A 656 -18.99 2.80 -7.54
C LEU A 656 -19.71 2.83 -8.89
N SER A 657 -20.85 2.14 -9.00
CA SER A 657 -21.67 2.10 -10.21
C SER A 657 -22.12 3.47 -10.72
N GLU A 658 -22.22 4.45 -9.83
CA GLU A 658 -22.63 5.83 -10.15
C GLU A 658 -21.47 6.76 -10.47
N MET A 659 -20.23 6.28 -10.28
CA MET A 659 -19.03 7.11 -10.45
C MET A 659 -18.39 7.01 -11.83
N PHE A 660 -18.82 6.11 -12.68
CA PHE A 660 -18.30 6.03 -14.04
C PHE A 660 -18.60 7.32 -14.81
N GLY A 661 -17.58 7.87 -15.45
CA GLY A 661 -17.69 9.14 -16.18
C GLY A 661 -17.71 10.40 -15.31
N TYR A 662 -17.55 10.27 -14.01
CA TYR A 662 -17.59 11.42 -13.09
C TYR A 662 -16.51 12.47 -13.37
N SER A 663 -15.31 12.04 -13.78
CA SER A 663 -14.23 12.94 -14.16
C SER A 663 -14.65 13.96 -15.22
N THR A 664 -15.35 13.50 -16.26
CA THR A 664 -15.87 14.36 -17.34
C THR A 664 -16.95 15.31 -16.83
N THR A 665 -17.89 14.80 -16.04
CA THR A 665 -18.96 15.60 -15.46
C THR A 665 -18.42 16.69 -14.54
N LEU A 666 -17.50 16.34 -13.65
CA LEU A 666 -16.87 17.29 -12.73
C LEU A 666 -16.11 18.39 -13.47
N ARG A 667 -15.37 18.02 -14.49
CA ARG A 667 -14.62 18.97 -15.34
C ARG A 667 -15.56 19.95 -16.04
N SER A 668 -16.65 19.47 -16.61
CA SER A 668 -17.65 20.32 -17.27
C SER A 668 -18.34 21.26 -16.28
N MET A 669 -18.71 20.75 -15.11
CA MET A 669 -19.43 21.47 -14.07
C MET A 669 -18.59 22.58 -13.42
N SER A 670 -17.29 22.36 -13.27
CA SER A 670 -16.35 23.24 -12.58
C SER A 670 -15.45 24.04 -13.51
N GLN A 671 -15.65 23.97 -14.82
CA GLN A 671 -14.78 24.58 -15.83
C GLN A 671 -13.30 24.15 -15.65
N GLY A 672 -13.08 22.89 -15.30
CA GLY A 672 -11.76 22.31 -15.09
C GLY A 672 -11.08 22.69 -13.78
N ARG A 673 -11.77 23.42 -12.88
CA ARG A 673 -11.18 23.91 -11.62
C ARG A 673 -11.30 22.96 -10.43
N ALA A 674 -12.22 22.01 -10.47
CA ALA A 674 -12.39 21.02 -9.43
C ALA A 674 -11.59 19.75 -9.73
N THR A 675 -11.08 19.12 -8.69
CA THR A 675 -10.42 17.82 -8.73
C THR A 675 -11.08 16.90 -7.73
N TYR A 676 -10.99 15.59 -7.95
CA TYR A 676 -11.51 14.61 -7.00
C TYR A 676 -10.57 13.42 -6.85
N THR A 677 -10.71 12.75 -5.73
CA THR A 677 -10.15 11.45 -5.47
C THR A 677 -11.24 10.49 -5.06
N MET A 678 -11.06 9.22 -5.36
CA MET A 678 -11.99 8.16 -5.06
C MET A 678 -11.25 6.92 -4.60
N GLU A 679 -11.68 6.35 -3.49
CA GLU A 679 -11.06 5.20 -2.86
C GLU A 679 -12.15 4.25 -2.38
N PHE A 680 -11.94 2.93 -2.55
CA PHE A 680 -12.86 1.93 -1.99
C PHE A 680 -12.90 2.04 -0.46
N LYS A 681 -14.11 2.04 0.10
CA LYS A 681 -14.33 2.10 1.54
C LYS A 681 -14.87 0.78 2.11
N HIS A 682 -16.04 0.36 1.67
CA HIS A 682 -16.70 -0.85 2.14
C HIS A 682 -17.80 -1.28 1.18
N TYR A 683 -18.30 -2.51 1.37
CA TYR A 683 -19.52 -2.97 0.73
C TYR A 683 -20.72 -2.65 1.60
N THR A 684 -21.84 -2.28 0.98
CA THR A 684 -23.12 -2.05 1.65
C THR A 684 -24.27 -2.65 0.85
N GLU A 685 -25.40 -2.88 1.51
CA GLU A 685 -26.59 -3.41 0.87
C GLU A 685 -27.11 -2.46 -0.21
N ALA A 686 -27.28 -2.96 -1.44
CA ALA A 686 -27.88 -2.20 -2.51
C ALA A 686 -29.38 -1.97 -2.27
N PRO A 687 -29.92 -0.78 -2.62
CA PRO A 687 -31.35 -0.56 -2.58
C PRO A 687 -32.12 -1.59 -3.41
N LYS A 688 -33.35 -1.89 -3.03
CA LYS A 688 -34.14 -2.95 -3.64
C LYS A 688 -34.25 -2.82 -5.16
N ASN A 689 -34.56 -1.62 -5.66
CA ASN A 689 -34.63 -1.34 -7.09
C ASN A 689 -33.33 -1.58 -7.84
N VAL A 690 -32.20 -1.23 -7.22
CA VAL A 690 -30.86 -1.46 -7.78
C VAL A 690 -30.53 -2.95 -7.78
N ALA A 691 -30.82 -3.66 -6.69
CA ALA A 691 -30.60 -5.09 -6.57
C ALA A 691 -31.42 -5.88 -7.61
N GLU A 692 -32.70 -5.51 -7.82
CA GLU A 692 -33.57 -6.10 -8.84
C GLU A 692 -33.00 -5.93 -10.26
N THR A 693 -32.45 -4.76 -10.57
CA THR A 693 -31.80 -4.48 -11.86
C THR A 693 -30.57 -5.34 -12.06
N ILE A 694 -29.74 -5.49 -11.03
CA ILE A 694 -28.53 -6.32 -11.08
C ILE A 694 -28.88 -7.79 -11.28
N ILE A 695 -29.86 -8.31 -10.53
CA ILE A 695 -30.32 -9.70 -10.64
C ILE A 695 -30.88 -9.96 -12.04
N ALA A 696 -31.71 -9.06 -12.57
CA ALA A 696 -32.29 -9.19 -13.90
C ALA A 696 -31.25 -9.16 -15.02
N ALA A 697 -30.18 -8.38 -14.87
CA ALA A 697 -29.09 -8.33 -15.84
C ALA A 697 -28.29 -9.64 -15.92
N ARG A 698 -28.21 -10.39 -14.80
CA ARG A 698 -27.51 -11.68 -14.73
C ARG A 698 -28.38 -12.85 -15.14
N SER A 699 -29.68 -12.69 -15.17
CA SER A 699 -30.65 -13.73 -15.58
C SER A 699 -30.81 -13.83 -17.09
N LYS A 700 -30.27 -12.88 -17.85
CA LYS A 700 -30.20 -12.87 -19.31
C LYS A 700 -28.86 -13.43 -19.80
#